data_6c4850f88e53186c759d00421b254f45
#
_entry.id   6c4850f88e53186c759d00421b254f45
#
_cell.length_a   1.000
_cell.length_b   1.000
_cell.length_c   1.000
_cell.angle_alpha   90.00
_cell.angle_beta   90.00
_cell.angle_gamma   90.00
#
_symmetry.space_group_name_H-M   'P 1'
#
loop_
_entity.id
_entity.type
_entity.pdbx_description
1 polymer ?
#
loop_
_entity_poly.entity_id
_entity_poly.type
_entity_poly.pdbx_seq_one_letter_code
_entity_poly.pdbx_strand_id
1 'polypeptide(L)'
;MRVGLSFASHKAGCRGYTCRALLPKSPSPRAQLRVIFVPREPTGTPTTQTRTITQSATVALACPRPSSASLSADDVVRMASSGIKAASDPVVRTASPAPLAQDFARQQVSKQQRSNFHSSSISPLISNTMVSQSVNKTNLHPSGVAPNKEHTEIEESLHDKAHIDYDRVAIIANPSVAALYEDALVYETGSAITASGALSAYSGAKTGRSPSDKRIVEEDSSKDDVWWGPVNKPMKADVWRINRERAIDYLNTRNRIYVVDGFAGWDQRYRIRVRVVCARAYHALFMRNMLIRPSREELEHFEPDYTIYNAGAFPANRYTSGMTSSTSVALNFADKEMVILGTEYAGEMKKGIFTVLYYEMPVKHNVLTLHSSANEGIQNGDVTVFFGLSGTGKTTLSADPKRALIGDDEHCWSDTGVFNIEGGCYAKCIGLSAEKEPDIYGAIRFGSILENVVFDPVTRVVDYDDDTLTENTRCAYPIEYIENTKIPCISEGHPKNIVLLTCDARGVLPPISKLSPEQTMYHFISGYTSKMAGTEQGITEPQATFSSCFAQPFLALHPMRYAKMLAEKIQQHGANAWLLNTGWVGAGATTGGKRCPLKYTRAILDAIHSGELANVEYETYETFGLSVPKTCPNVPDELLNPAKSWNGTADFKGEVEKLGKLFMENFKKYEDQATKEVIESGPHVCCCPKH
;
A
#
# COMPACT_ATOMS: atom_id res chain seq x y z
N MET A 1 36.97 -25.28 19.14
CA MET A 1 36.81 -26.20 20.29
C MET A 1 35.54 -27.02 20.03
N ARG A 2 35.64 -28.35 20.00
CA ARG A 2 34.50 -29.26 19.89
C ARG A 2 34.02 -29.55 21.31
N VAL A 3 32.83 -29.11 21.67
CA VAL A 3 32.16 -29.47 22.92
C VAL A 3 31.07 -30.50 22.55
N GLY A 4 31.28 -31.73 22.93
CA GLY A 4 30.29 -32.80 22.80
C GLY A 4 29.41 -32.84 24.07
N LEU A 5 28.17 -32.45 23.97
CA LEU A 5 27.18 -32.61 25.05
C LEU A 5 26.42 -33.92 24.81
N SER A 6 26.58 -34.88 25.73
CA SER A 6 25.82 -36.13 25.79
C SER A 6 24.68 -35.93 26.76
N PHE A 7 23.42 -36.03 26.29
CA PHE A 7 22.26 -36.03 27.16
C PHE A 7 21.80 -37.46 27.43
N ALA A 8 21.77 -37.81 28.71
CA ALA A 8 21.17 -39.05 29.15
C ALA A 8 19.64 -38.98 29.04
N SER A 9 19.06 -39.97 28.38
CA SER A 9 17.62 -40.07 28.09
C SER A 9 16.81 -40.38 29.34
N HIS A 10 15.82 -39.57 29.68
CA HIS A 10 14.64 -40.05 30.44
C HIS A 10 13.38 -39.84 29.63
N LYS A 11 12.90 -41.00 29.17
CA LYS A 11 11.54 -41.29 28.69
C LYS A 11 10.77 -40.27 27.85
N ALA A 12 11.08 -40.18 26.56
CA ALA A 12 10.07 -40.16 25.47
C ALA A 12 10.82 -40.35 24.14
N GLY A 13 10.62 -41.45 23.52
CA GLY A 13 10.69 -41.92 22.13
C GLY A 13 11.62 -41.27 21.08
N CYS A 14 12.79 -40.72 21.38
CA CYS A 14 13.72 -40.26 20.35
C CYS A 14 15.06 -40.98 20.43
N ARG A 15 15.16 -42.15 19.81
CA ARG A 15 16.44 -42.80 19.54
C ARG A 15 16.88 -42.46 18.13
N GLY A 16 18.09 -41.85 18.01
CA GLY A 16 18.78 -41.78 16.72
C GLY A 16 19.23 -40.43 16.16
N TYR A 17 19.42 -39.37 16.97
CA TYR A 17 19.92 -38.11 16.48
C TYR A 17 21.17 -37.62 17.23
N THR A 18 22.11 -37.02 16.50
CA THR A 18 23.25 -36.25 17.09
C THR A 18 23.05 -34.76 16.84
N CYS A 19 23.23 -33.94 17.88
CA CYS A 19 23.18 -32.48 17.76
C CYS A 19 24.54 -31.90 17.42
N ARG A 20 24.60 -31.03 16.40
CA ARG A 20 25.77 -30.17 16.10
C ARG A 20 25.35 -28.71 16.26
N ALA A 21 26.06 -27.99 17.11
CA ALA A 21 25.93 -26.53 17.25
C ALA A 21 26.97 -25.84 16.37
N LEU A 22 26.53 -24.88 15.54
CA LEU A 22 27.39 -24.01 14.75
C LEU A 22 27.38 -22.61 15.37
N LEU A 23 28.55 -22.10 15.76
CA LEU A 23 28.70 -20.73 16.25
C LEU A 23 29.16 -19.82 15.11
N PRO A 24 28.66 -18.60 15.00
CA PRO A 24 29.14 -17.63 14.01
C PRO A 24 30.54 -17.07 14.33
N LYS A 25 31.28 -16.73 13.30
CA LYS A 25 32.72 -16.33 13.39
C LYS A 25 32.95 -14.87 13.82
N SER A 26 31.93 -14.10 14.20
CA SER A 26 32.10 -12.73 14.72
C SER A 26 31.01 -12.36 15.71
N PRO A 27 31.26 -11.56 16.75
CA PRO A 27 30.25 -11.19 17.73
C PRO A 27 29.36 -10.05 17.20
N SER A 28 28.06 -10.35 16.97
CA SER A 28 27.03 -9.34 16.83
C SER A 28 26.08 -9.39 18.04
N PRO A 29 25.42 -8.29 18.42
CA PRO A 29 24.65 -8.21 19.67
C PRO A 29 23.38 -9.06 19.73
N ARG A 30 23.06 -9.80 18.66
CA ARG A 30 21.95 -10.77 18.62
C ARG A 30 22.43 -12.06 17.93
N ALA A 31 23.03 -12.96 18.69
CA ALA A 31 23.38 -14.29 18.19
C ALA A 31 22.18 -15.23 18.35
N GLN A 32 21.64 -15.72 17.26
CA GLN A 32 20.66 -16.81 17.24
C GLN A 32 21.39 -18.14 17.19
N LEU A 33 21.13 -19.02 18.14
CA LEU A 33 21.62 -20.40 18.14
C LEU A 33 20.70 -21.25 17.25
N ARG A 34 21.21 -21.72 16.09
CA ARG A 34 20.50 -22.70 15.27
C ARG A 34 20.95 -24.12 15.62
N VAL A 35 20.04 -24.94 16.06
CA VAL A 35 20.27 -26.37 16.31
C VAL A 35 19.70 -27.14 15.12
N ILE A 36 20.56 -27.87 14.39
CA ILE A 36 20.18 -28.72 13.27
C ILE A 36 20.27 -30.17 13.72
N PHE A 37 19.14 -30.90 13.62
CA PHE A 37 19.10 -32.32 13.86
C PHE A 37 19.42 -33.06 12.55
N VAL A 38 20.49 -33.86 12.55
CA VAL A 38 20.86 -34.68 11.40
C VAL A 38 20.60 -36.15 11.76
N PRO A 39 19.85 -36.94 10.98
CA PRO A 39 19.68 -38.35 11.20
C PRO A 39 21.00 -39.12 11.03
N ARG A 40 21.21 -40.17 11.83
CA ARG A 40 22.31 -41.12 11.62
C ARG A 40 21.90 -42.09 10.51
N GLU A 41 22.70 -42.18 9.47
CA GLU A 41 22.51 -43.19 8.42
C GLU A 41 22.65 -44.63 8.96
N PRO A 42 21.77 -45.55 8.59
CA PRO A 42 22.05 -46.99 8.71
C PRO A 42 22.93 -47.40 7.53
N THR A 43 23.99 -48.15 7.81
CA THR A 43 24.87 -48.76 6.82
C THR A 43 24.11 -49.77 5.94
N GLY A 44 23.91 -49.40 4.66
CA GLY A 44 23.28 -50.27 3.66
C GLY A 44 22.91 -49.51 2.40
N THR A 45 23.53 -49.84 1.30
CA THR A 45 23.46 -49.47 -0.12
C THR A 45 22.33 -48.52 -0.63
N PRO A 46 22.61 -47.63 -1.60
CA PRO A 46 21.83 -46.42 -1.86
C PRO A 46 20.68 -46.67 -2.83
N THR A 47 19.50 -46.18 -2.48
CA THR A 47 18.46 -45.80 -3.43
C THR A 47 17.86 -44.43 -3.03
N THR A 48 17.86 -43.53 -3.97
CA THR A 48 17.54 -42.14 -3.95
C THR A 48 16.13 -41.82 -3.44
N GLN A 49 16.00 -41.08 -2.34
CA GLN A 49 15.04 -40.00 -2.13
C GLN A 49 15.16 -39.43 -0.70
N THR A 50 15.84 -38.29 -0.59
CA THR A 50 16.01 -37.59 0.69
C THR A 50 14.86 -36.57 0.85
N ARG A 51 13.93 -36.82 1.78
CA ARG A 51 13.03 -35.81 2.29
C ARG A 51 13.66 -35.18 3.56
N THR A 52 14.08 -33.94 3.48
CA THR A 52 14.56 -33.17 4.63
C THR A 52 13.37 -32.50 5.32
N ILE A 53 13.09 -32.89 6.56
CA ILE A 53 12.13 -32.20 7.43
C ILE A 53 12.93 -31.29 8.35
N THR A 54 12.82 -29.98 8.18
CA THR A 54 13.42 -28.97 9.06
C THR A 54 12.36 -28.47 10.03
N GLN A 55 12.50 -28.79 11.32
CA GLN A 55 11.77 -28.08 12.39
C GLN A 55 12.75 -27.14 13.09
N SER A 56 12.44 -25.84 13.07
CA SER A 56 13.20 -24.82 13.80
C SER A 56 12.43 -24.42 15.07
N ALA A 57 13.10 -24.56 16.22
CA ALA A 57 12.61 -24.01 17.48
C ALA A 57 13.46 -22.79 17.84
N THR A 58 12.85 -21.64 18.04
CA THR A 58 13.51 -20.39 18.44
C THR A 58 13.34 -20.20 19.95
N VAL A 59 14.43 -20.09 20.69
CA VAL A 59 14.42 -19.73 22.11
C VAL A 59 15.08 -18.34 22.22
N ALA A 60 14.30 -17.36 22.64
CA ALA A 60 14.81 -16.01 22.93
C ALA A 60 15.29 -15.92 24.36
N LEU A 61 16.57 -15.57 24.57
CA LEU A 61 17.16 -15.25 25.87
C LEU A 61 17.45 -13.75 25.92
N ALA A 62 16.77 -13.06 26.78
CA ALA A 62 17.07 -11.66 27.13
C ALA A 62 18.18 -11.61 28.20
N CYS A 63 19.30 -10.97 27.90
CA CYS A 63 20.39 -10.72 28.86
C CYS A 63 20.46 -9.23 29.22
N PRO A 64 20.56 -8.88 30.51
CA PRO A 64 20.99 -7.55 30.94
C PRO A 64 22.53 -7.44 30.88
N ARG A 65 23.05 -6.22 30.74
CA ARG A 65 24.49 -5.90 30.57
C ARG A 65 25.35 -6.40 31.72
N PRO A 66 26.55 -6.94 31.49
CA PRO A 66 27.42 -7.43 32.53
C PRO A 66 28.31 -6.34 33.14
N SER A 67 28.36 -6.29 34.47
CA SER A 67 29.54 -5.88 35.21
C SER A 67 30.41 -7.13 35.42
N SER A 68 31.69 -6.95 35.33
CA SER A 68 32.74 -7.98 35.34
C SER A 68 32.69 -8.90 36.57
N ALA A 69 32.25 -10.14 36.42
CA ALA A 69 32.63 -11.28 37.24
C ALA A 69 32.31 -12.58 36.48
N SER A 70 33.22 -13.53 36.45
CA SER A 70 33.10 -14.82 35.81
C SER A 70 32.17 -15.75 36.58
N LEU A 71 31.10 -16.21 35.94
CA LEU A 71 30.16 -17.21 36.47
C LEU A 71 30.50 -18.60 35.93
N SER A 72 30.44 -19.62 36.77
CA SER A 72 30.70 -21.02 36.44
C SER A 72 29.45 -21.70 35.81
N ALA A 73 29.64 -22.83 35.16
CA ALA A 73 28.59 -23.55 34.43
C ALA A 73 27.44 -24.05 35.32
N ASP A 74 27.64 -24.10 36.65
CA ASP A 74 26.64 -24.57 37.61
C ASP A 74 25.61 -23.50 38.02
N ASP A 75 25.92 -22.21 37.83
CA ASP A 75 25.04 -21.11 38.21
C ASP A 75 23.88 -20.91 37.22
N VAL A 76 24.05 -21.34 35.98
CA VAL A 76 23.02 -21.22 34.93
C VAL A 76 21.88 -22.25 35.12
N VAL A 77 22.18 -23.38 35.76
CA VAL A 77 21.19 -24.45 35.97
C VAL A 77 20.27 -24.17 37.17
N ARG A 78 20.70 -23.33 38.12
CA ARG A 78 19.89 -23.00 39.31
C ARG A 78 18.85 -21.91 39.08
N MET A 79 18.98 -21.09 38.04
CA MET A 79 18.01 -20.03 37.74
C MET A 79 16.75 -20.51 36.98
N ALA A 80 16.75 -21.71 36.45
CA ALA A 80 15.64 -22.27 35.68
C ALA A 80 14.57 -23.01 36.49
N SER A 81 14.76 -23.16 37.83
CA SER A 81 13.89 -24.02 38.66
C SER A 81 13.11 -23.33 39.80
N SER A 82 13.12 -22.00 39.91
CA SER A 82 12.43 -21.30 40.99
C SER A 82 11.56 -20.15 40.48
N GLY A 83 10.27 -20.39 40.31
CA GLY A 83 9.34 -19.29 40.05
C GLY A 83 7.90 -19.68 39.82
N ILE A 84 7.25 -20.24 40.84
CA ILE A 84 5.79 -20.12 40.98
C ILE A 84 5.48 -20.05 42.49
N LYS A 85 5.06 -18.91 42.96
CA LYS A 85 4.15 -18.77 44.13
C LYS A 85 3.43 -17.43 44.10
N ALA A 86 2.12 -17.52 44.19
CA ALA A 86 1.15 -16.44 44.28
C ALA A 86 1.22 -15.74 45.67
N ALA A 87 0.90 -14.46 45.70
CA ALA A 87 0.42 -13.79 46.92
C ALA A 87 -0.51 -12.62 46.54
N SER A 88 -1.59 -12.58 47.33
CA SER A 88 -2.80 -11.76 47.33
C SER A 88 -2.62 -10.34 47.92
N ASP A 89 -3.38 -9.39 47.35
CA ASP A 89 -4.02 -8.14 47.83
C ASP A 89 -3.40 -7.32 48.98
N PRO A 90 -3.63 -5.97 49.08
CA PRO A 90 -4.97 -5.35 49.21
C PRO A 90 -5.18 -3.93 48.59
N VAL A 91 -6.43 -3.71 48.25
CA VAL A 91 -7.30 -2.50 48.23
C VAL A 91 -6.76 -1.19 48.79
N VAL A 92 -6.83 -0.10 47.97
CA VAL A 92 -7.14 1.26 48.45
C VAL A 92 -8.11 1.95 47.48
N ARG A 93 -9.23 2.42 48.08
CA ARG A 93 -10.28 3.26 47.46
C ARG A 93 -9.81 4.71 47.38
N THR A 94 -10.17 5.45 46.29
CA THR A 94 -10.78 6.79 46.38
C THR A 94 -11.44 7.19 45.06
N ALA A 95 -12.74 7.45 45.19
CA ALA A 95 -13.56 8.59 44.78
C ALA A 95 -13.72 8.91 43.28
N SER A 96 -14.97 8.66 42.84
CA SER A 96 -15.63 9.23 41.65
C SER A 96 -15.90 10.73 41.78
N PRO A 97 -16.21 11.41 40.68
CA PRO A 97 -17.52 12.07 40.61
C PRO A 97 -18.35 11.68 39.38
N ALA A 98 -19.64 11.57 39.64
CA ALA A 98 -20.73 11.36 38.71
C ALA A 98 -21.32 12.71 38.24
N PRO A 99 -22.51 12.73 37.59
CA PRO A 99 -22.75 12.66 36.14
C PRO A 99 -23.48 13.92 35.64
N LEU A 100 -23.59 14.09 34.34
CA LEU A 100 -24.62 14.97 33.75
C LEU A 100 -25.46 14.17 32.76
N ALA A 101 -26.71 13.99 33.17
CA ALA A 101 -27.80 13.50 32.34
C ALA A 101 -28.41 14.65 31.53
N GLN A 102 -28.79 14.41 30.27
CA GLN A 102 -29.93 15.10 29.67
C GLN A 102 -30.65 14.20 28.69
N ASP A 103 -31.90 14.08 28.96
CA ASP A 103 -33.08 13.52 28.32
C ASP A 103 -33.11 13.59 26.80
N PHE A 104 -33.54 12.47 26.15
CA PHE A 104 -34.42 12.56 24.99
C PHE A 104 -35.54 11.52 25.05
N ALA A 105 -36.70 11.99 24.66
CA ALA A 105 -38.03 11.56 24.90
C ALA A 105 -38.40 10.14 24.38
N ARG A 106 -39.21 9.48 25.20
CA ARG A 106 -40.06 8.33 24.87
C ARG A 106 -41.12 8.72 23.82
N GLN A 107 -41.24 7.95 22.75
CA GLN A 107 -42.52 7.75 22.10
C GLN A 107 -42.93 6.27 22.18
N GLN A 108 -44.12 6.07 22.69
CA GLN A 108 -44.78 4.78 22.87
C GLN A 108 -45.24 4.24 21.51
N VAL A 109 -44.99 2.97 21.24
CA VAL A 109 -45.80 2.19 20.30
C VAL A 109 -46.35 0.97 21.03
N SER A 110 -47.65 0.81 20.88
CA SER A 110 -48.56 -0.06 21.58
C SER A 110 -48.25 -1.56 21.49
N LYS A 111 -48.56 -2.24 22.60
CA LYS A 111 -48.69 -3.68 22.71
C LYS A 111 -49.82 -4.22 21.79
N GLN A 112 -49.51 -5.17 20.92
CA GLN A 112 -50.40 -6.30 20.66
C GLN A 112 -49.65 -7.41 19.90
N GLN A 113 -49.93 -8.64 20.39
CA GLN A 113 -49.55 -9.96 19.87
C GLN A 113 -48.33 -10.63 20.46
N ARG A 114 -48.59 -11.22 21.64
CA ARG A 114 -47.90 -12.45 22.07
C ARG A 114 -48.82 -13.62 21.77
N SER A 115 -48.37 -14.58 21.00
CA SER A 115 -48.75 -15.99 21.19
C SER A 115 -47.80 -16.94 20.43
N ASN A 116 -47.33 -17.92 21.17
CA ASN A 116 -46.88 -19.26 20.77
C ASN A 116 -45.52 -19.41 20.07
N PHE A 117 -44.49 -19.66 20.90
CA PHE A 117 -43.43 -20.58 20.49
C PHE A 117 -43.27 -21.71 21.52
N HIS A 118 -43.61 -22.93 21.10
CA HIS A 118 -43.32 -24.16 21.82
C HIS A 118 -41.87 -24.56 21.58
N SER A 119 -41.19 -24.93 22.65
CA SER A 119 -39.86 -25.54 22.66
C SER A 119 -39.90 -26.95 22.04
N SER A 120 -39.01 -27.20 21.09
CA SER A 120 -38.64 -28.57 20.74
C SER A 120 -37.12 -28.70 20.66
N SER A 121 -36.60 -29.61 21.43
CA SER A 121 -35.20 -30.01 21.56
C SER A 121 -34.61 -30.54 20.25
N ILE A 122 -33.39 -30.10 19.91
CA ILE A 122 -32.61 -30.65 18.81
C ILE A 122 -31.43 -31.40 19.39
N SER A 123 -31.35 -32.70 19.14
CA SER A 123 -30.16 -33.51 19.30
C SER A 123 -29.37 -33.59 17.98
N PRO A 124 -28.03 -33.69 17.99
CA PRO A 124 -27.26 -33.72 16.76
C PRO A 124 -27.08 -35.17 16.27
N LEU A 125 -27.40 -35.43 15.02
CA LEU A 125 -27.00 -36.63 14.29
C LEU A 125 -26.17 -36.23 13.06
N ILE A 126 -24.88 -36.52 13.13
CA ILE A 126 -23.97 -36.50 11.99
C ILE A 126 -24.14 -37.78 11.21
N SER A 127 -24.52 -37.68 9.96
CA SER A 127 -24.41 -38.82 9.01
C SER A 127 -23.89 -38.29 7.67
N ASN A 128 -22.68 -38.74 7.36
CA ASN A 128 -22.07 -38.57 6.02
C ASN A 128 -22.84 -39.45 5.02
N THR A 129 -23.46 -38.79 4.04
CA THR A 129 -23.85 -39.48 2.80
C THR A 129 -23.66 -38.53 1.65
N MET A 130 -22.67 -38.78 0.81
CA MET A 130 -22.55 -38.11 -0.49
C MET A 130 -23.74 -38.54 -1.36
N VAL A 131 -24.62 -37.63 -1.64
CA VAL A 131 -25.63 -37.78 -2.67
C VAL A 131 -25.43 -36.59 -3.64
N SER A 132 -25.02 -36.92 -4.86
CA SER A 132 -25.05 -36.01 -5.97
C SER A 132 -26.53 -35.72 -6.29
N GLN A 133 -27.05 -34.61 -5.81
CA GLN A 133 -28.33 -34.05 -6.26
C GLN A 133 -28.05 -32.90 -7.23
N SER A 134 -28.64 -33.02 -8.41
CA SER A 134 -28.78 -31.91 -9.36
C SER A 134 -29.51 -30.78 -8.62
N VAL A 135 -28.79 -29.68 -8.41
CA VAL A 135 -29.33 -28.52 -7.70
C VAL A 135 -30.31 -27.80 -8.65
N ASN A 136 -31.58 -27.78 -8.27
CA ASN A 136 -32.57 -26.98 -8.97
C ASN A 136 -32.24 -25.47 -8.86
N LYS A 137 -32.06 -24.79 -9.99
CA LYS A 137 -31.68 -23.36 -10.13
C LYS A 137 -32.52 -22.35 -9.31
N THR A 138 -33.69 -22.74 -8.84
CA THR A 138 -34.64 -21.83 -8.17
C THR A 138 -34.40 -21.53 -6.69
N ASN A 139 -33.36 -22.17 -6.04
CA ASN A 139 -33.25 -22.12 -4.58
C ASN A 139 -31.89 -21.66 -4.04
N LEU A 140 -31.04 -21.02 -4.85
CA LEU A 140 -29.67 -20.65 -4.42
C LEU A 140 -29.45 -19.17 -4.14
N HIS A 141 -30.48 -18.33 -4.19
CA HIS A 141 -30.34 -16.96 -3.73
C HIS A 141 -30.59 -16.87 -2.23
N PRO A 142 -29.62 -16.53 -1.38
CA PRO A 142 -29.79 -16.43 0.08
C PRO A 142 -30.87 -15.41 0.49
N SER A 143 -31.27 -14.50 -0.40
CA SER A 143 -32.24 -13.44 -0.17
C SER A 143 -33.67 -13.77 -0.64
N GLY A 144 -33.92 -14.90 -1.33
CA GLY A 144 -35.24 -15.25 -1.87
C GLY A 144 -35.78 -14.28 -2.94
N VAL A 145 -34.93 -13.41 -3.47
CA VAL A 145 -35.29 -12.45 -4.53
C VAL A 145 -34.95 -13.09 -5.88
N ALA A 146 -35.92 -13.05 -6.82
CA ALA A 146 -35.68 -13.47 -8.20
C ALA A 146 -34.52 -12.68 -8.80
N PRO A 147 -33.66 -13.34 -9.64
CA PRO A 147 -32.58 -12.61 -10.32
C PRO A 147 -33.15 -11.42 -11.07
N ASN A 148 -32.59 -10.24 -10.84
CA ASN A 148 -32.98 -9.06 -11.61
C ASN A 148 -32.32 -9.11 -13.00
N LYS A 149 -32.77 -8.25 -13.91
CA LYS A 149 -32.26 -8.17 -15.28
C LYS A 149 -30.73 -7.95 -15.33
N GLU A 150 -30.23 -7.10 -14.46
CA GLU A 150 -28.78 -6.82 -14.29
C GLU A 150 -27.96 -8.09 -14.03
N HIS A 151 -28.44 -8.97 -13.16
CA HIS A 151 -27.75 -10.22 -12.82
C HIS A 151 -27.65 -11.15 -14.03
N THR A 152 -28.72 -11.27 -14.81
CA THR A 152 -28.74 -12.09 -16.02
C THR A 152 -27.79 -11.54 -17.10
N GLU A 153 -27.76 -10.23 -17.30
CA GLU A 153 -26.87 -9.58 -18.27
C GLU A 153 -25.37 -9.78 -17.90
N ILE A 154 -25.04 -9.74 -16.60
CA ILE A 154 -23.69 -10.04 -16.12
C ILE A 154 -23.31 -11.50 -16.37
N GLU A 155 -24.21 -12.45 -16.07
CA GLU A 155 -23.99 -13.89 -16.29
C GLU A 155 -23.72 -14.17 -17.78
N GLU A 156 -24.57 -13.68 -18.67
CA GLU A 156 -24.43 -13.81 -20.12
C GLU A 156 -23.13 -13.17 -20.63
N SER A 157 -22.81 -11.95 -20.16
CA SER A 157 -21.58 -11.26 -20.55
C SER A 157 -20.32 -12.03 -20.13
N LEU A 158 -20.28 -12.62 -18.95
CA LEU A 158 -19.14 -13.41 -18.47
C LEU A 158 -19.05 -14.77 -19.19
N HIS A 159 -20.17 -15.38 -19.54
CA HIS A 159 -20.18 -16.57 -20.36
C HIS A 159 -19.61 -16.29 -21.76
N ASP A 160 -20.10 -15.27 -22.43
CA ASP A 160 -19.70 -14.96 -23.80
C ASP A 160 -18.26 -14.49 -23.94
N LYS A 161 -17.80 -13.62 -23.01
CA LYS A 161 -16.48 -13.01 -23.07
C LYS A 161 -15.38 -13.87 -22.42
N ALA A 162 -15.71 -14.65 -21.40
CA ALA A 162 -14.73 -15.35 -20.59
C ALA A 162 -15.03 -16.84 -20.39
N HIS A 163 -16.13 -17.36 -20.93
CA HIS A 163 -16.55 -18.75 -20.73
C HIS A 163 -16.69 -19.13 -19.25
N ILE A 164 -17.17 -18.20 -18.41
CA ILE A 164 -17.58 -18.49 -17.04
C ILE A 164 -18.89 -19.25 -17.09
N ASP A 165 -18.87 -20.46 -16.52
CA ASP A 165 -20.03 -21.35 -16.48
C ASP A 165 -20.91 -21.02 -15.27
N TYR A 166 -21.93 -20.17 -15.46
CA TYR A 166 -22.87 -19.76 -14.42
C TYR A 166 -23.85 -20.86 -14.00
N ASP A 167 -23.93 -21.97 -14.73
CA ASP A 167 -24.65 -23.16 -14.28
C ASP A 167 -23.89 -23.91 -13.18
N ARG A 168 -22.59 -23.74 -13.12
CA ARG A 168 -21.68 -24.40 -12.20
C ARG A 168 -21.21 -23.49 -11.06
N VAL A 169 -20.96 -22.22 -11.34
CA VAL A 169 -20.40 -21.24 -10.40
C VAL A 169 -21.47 -20.21 -10.04
N ALA A 170 -21.76 -20.04 -8.75
CA ALA A 170 -22.64 -18.96 -8.32
C ALA A 170 -21.96 -17.60 -8.53
N ILE A 171 -22.55 -16.72 -9.33
CA ILE A 171 -22.07 -15.36 -9.55
C ILE A 171 -22.77 -14.42 -8.58
N ILE A 172 -22.03 -13.71 -7.74
CA ILE A 172 -22.54 -12.74 -6.77
C ILE A 172 -22.21 -11.34 -7.31
N ALA A 173 -23.21 -10.74 -7.99
CA ALA A 173 -23.04 -9.45 -8.66
C ALA A 173 -23.33 -8.28 -7.72
N ASN A 174 -22.44 -7.30 -7.68
CA ASN A 174 -22.57 -6.04 -6.95
C ASN A 174 -23.10 -6.17 -5.51
N PRO A 175 -22.56 -7.12 -4.69
CA PRO A 175 -23.09 -7.41 -3.38
C PRO A 175 -22.97 -6.23 -2.41
N SER A 176 -23.88 -6.18 -1.44
CA SER A 176 -23.82 -5.19 -0.37
C SER A 176 -22.60 -5.40 0.53
N VAL A 177 -22.19 -4.36 1.24
CA VAL A 177 -21.11 -4.45 2.25
C VAL A 177 -21.40 -5.52 3.28
N ALA A 178 -22.63 -5.63 3.77
CA ALA A 178 -23.03 -6.63 4.77
C ALA A 178 -22.86 -8.06 4.23
N ALA A 179 -23.33 -8.33 3.01
CA ALA A 179 -23.21 -9.64 2.37
C ALA A 179 -21.72 -10.03 2.16
N LEU A 180 -20.87 -9.07 1.78
CA LEU A 180 -19.43 -9.30 1.65
C LEU A 180 -18.74 -9.59 2.98
N TYR A 181 -19.19 -8.96 4.09
CA TYR A 181 -18.72 -9.30 5.44
C TYR A 181 -19.13 -10.72 5.83
N GLU A 182 -20.40 -11.08 5.66
CA GLU A 182 -20.91 -12.41 5.96
C GLU A 182 -20.15 -13.48 5.18
N ASP A 183 -19.97 -13.27 3.87
CA ASP A 183 -19.24 -14.21 3.02
C ASP A 183 -17.75 -14.30 3.38
N ALA A 184 -17.07 -13.18 3.67
CA ALA A 184 -15.68 -13.20 4.10
C ALA A 184 -15.50 -13.98 5.42
N LEU A 185 -16.41 -13.81 6.39
CA LEU A 185 -16.36 -14.52 7.66
C LEU A 185 -16.63 -16.03 7.52
N VAL A 186 -17.49 -16.41 6.57
CA VAL A 186 -17.86 -17.84 6.37
C VAL A 186 -16.86 -18.56 5.48
N TYR A 187 -16.39 -17.93 4.41
CA TYR A 187 -15.64 -18.61 3.34
C TYR A 187 -14.16 -18.29 3.29
N GLU A 188 -13.67 -17.28 4.04
CA GLU A 188 -12.27 -16.88 4.01
C GLU A 188 -11.57 -17.12 5.35
N THR A 189 -10.60 -18.01 5.34
CA THR A 189 -9.81 -18.32 6.55
C THR A 189 -9.03 -17.10 7.02
N GLY A 190 -9.18 -16.75 8.30
CA GLY A 190 -8.48 -15.64 8.93
C GLY A 190 -9.20 -14.30 8.85
N SER A 191 -10.34 -14.22 8.14
CA SER A 191 -11.19 -13.02 8.17
C SER A 191 -11.90 -12.89 9.52
N ALA A 192 -11.98 -11.65 10.03
CA ALA A 192 -12.61 -11.35 11.31
C ALA A 192 -13.17 -9.91 11.33
N ILE A 193 -14.13 -9.65 12.22
CA ILE A 193 -14.55 -8.27 12.53
C ILE A 193 -13.70 -7.78 13.70
N THR A 194 -13.10 -6.61 13.55
CA THR A 194 -12.32 -5.96 14.60
C THR A 194 -13.21 -5.14 15.55
N ALA A 195 -12.66 -4.66 16.66
CA ALA A 195 -13.39 -3.84 17.63
C ALA A 195 -13.97 -2.54 17.02
N SER A 196 -13.34 -2.01 15.98
CA SER A 196 -13.84 -0.84 15.23
C SER A 196 -14.99 -1.16 14.26
N GLY A 197 -15.30 -2.44 14.05
CA GLY A 197 -16.27 -2.90 13.05
C GLY A 197 -15.69 -3.11 11.65
N ALA A 198 -14.40 -2.82 11.42
CA ALA A 198 -13.73 -3.07 10.15
C ALA A 198 -13.51 -4.57 9.93
N LEU A 199 -13.54 -4.99 8.65
CA LEU A 199 -13.18 -6.35 8.25
C LEU A 199 -11.66 -6.51 8.25
N SER A 200 -11.13 -7.38 9.11
CA SER A 200 -9.73 -7.83 8.99
C SER A 200 -9.64 -8.95 7.98
N ALA A 201 -8.72 -8.85 7.03
CA ALA A 201 -8.45 -9.84 6.00
C ALA A 201 -6.94 -10.08 5.85
N TYR A 202 -6.58 -11.31 5.47
CA TYR A 202 -5.21 -11.72 5.23
C TYR A 202 -4.99 -11.98 3.74
N SER A 203 -3.98 -11.36 3.16
CA SER A 203 -3.66 -11.45 1.72
C SER A 203 -2.72 -12.60 1.36
N GLY A 204 -2.57 -13.58 2.25
CA GLY A 204 -1.71 -14.73 2.01
C GLY A 204 -0.21 -14.43 2.15
N ALA A 205 0.62 -15.21 1.46
CA ALA A 205 2.07 -15.11 1.59
C ALA A 205 2.68 -13.80 1.05
N LYS A 206 1.95 -13.11 0.20
CA LYS A 206 2.37 -11.79 -0.36
C LYS A 206 1.55 -10.69 0.27
N THR A 207 2.22 -9.89 1.08
CA THR A 207 1.62 -8.77 1.82
C THR A 207 1.90 -7.42 1.16
N GLY A 208 2.38 -7.42 -0.09
CA GLY A 208 2.67 -6.24 -0.87
C GLY A 208 2.68 -6.53 -2.37
N ARG A 209 2.76 -5.48 -3.19
CA ARG A 209 2.82 -5.59 -4.65
C ARG A 209 4.05 -6.36 -5.12
N SER A 210 3.91 -6.98 -6.30
CA SER A 210 4.96 -7.70 -7.00
C SER A 210 5.36 -6.99 -8.31
N PRO A 211 6.03 -5.83 -8.27
CA PRO A 211 6.34 -5.04 -9.47
C PRO A 211 7.25 -5.79 -10.46
N SER A 212 8.07 -6.72 -9.97
CA SER A 212 8.90 -7.57 -10.83
C SER A 212 8.11 -8.59 -11.65
N ASP A 213 6.85 -8.85 -11.27
CA ASP A 213 5.96 -9.80 -11.92
C ASP A 213 4.88 -9.11 -12.79
N LYS A 214 4.92 -7.77 -12.87
CA LYS A 214 4.06 -7.00 -13.77
C LYS A 214 4.52 -7.18 -15.22
N ARG A 215 3.56 -7.39 -16.12
CA ARG A 215 3.78 -7.52 -17.56
C ARG A 215 2.69 -6.78 -18.33
N ILE A 216 3.06 -6.25 -19.48
CA ILE A 216 2.13 -5.70 -20.47
C ILE A 216 2.21 -6.56 -21.72
N VAL A 217 1.07 -6.90 -22.30
CA VAL A 217 1.03 -7.68 -23.53
C VAL A 217 1.56 -6.83 -24.67
N GLU A 218 2.51 -7.42 -25.43
CA GLU A 218 3.08 -6.81 -26.62
C GLU A 218 2.11 -7.03 -27.78
N GLU A 219 1.35 -5.99 -28.12
CA GLU A 219 0.34 -6.03 -29.16
C GLU A 219 0.38 -4.76 -30.02
N ASP A 220 -0.18 -4.82 -31.23
CA ASP A 220 0.05 -3.81 -32.27
C ASP A 220 -0.50 -2.42 -31.92
N SER A 221 -1.53 -2.31 -31.06
CA SER A 221 -2.14 -1.01 -30.75
C SER A 221 -1.40 -0.22 -29.69
N SER A 222 -0.50 -0.83 -28.91
CA SER A 222 0.18 -0.17 -27.78
C SER A 222 1.70 -0.35 -27.76
N LYS A 223 2.26 -1.29 -28.51
CA LYS A 223 3.68 -1.65 -28.43
C LYS A 223 4.66 -0.49 -28.70
N ASP A 224 4.27 0.44 -29.55
CA ASP A 224 5.12 1.59 -29.94
C ASP A 224 5.03 2.74 -28.92
N ASP A 225 3.97 2.80 -28.10
CA ASP A 225 3.79 3.79 -27.05
C ASP A 225 4.41 3.35 -25.70
N VAL A 226 4.39 2.04 -25.40
CA VAL A 226 4.79 1.51 -24.11
C VAL A 226 6.30 1.67 -23.87
N TRP A 227 6.64 2.23 -22.73
CA TRP A 227 8.03 2.29 -22.28
C TRP A 227 8.51 0.92 -21.78
N TRP A 228 9.04 0.12 -22.70
CA TRP A 228 9.53 -1.23 -22.43
C TRP A 228 10.81 -1.23 -21.60
N GLY A 229 10.95 -2.22 -20.69
CA GLY A 229 12.13 -2.36 -19.85
C GLY A 229 11.83 -3.05 -18.53
N PRO A 230 12.62 -2.74 -17.49
CA PRO A 230 12.44 -3.40 -16.17
C PRO A 230 11.11 -3.09 -15.49
N VAL A 231 10.46 -1.97 -15.85
CA VAL A 231 9.15 -1.56 -15.32
C VAL A 231 8.02 -2.25 -16.06
N ASN A 232 8.03 -2.18 -17.41
CA ASN A 232 7.03 -2.80 -18.27
C ASN A 232 7.70 -3.94 -19.05
N LYS A 233 7.57 -5.15 -18.53
CA LYS A 233 8.10 -6.35 -19.19
C LYS A 233 7.13 -6.80 -20.27
N PRO A 234 7.59 -7.05 -21.50
CA PRO A 234 6.71 -7.52 -22.55
C PRO A 234 6.23 -8.95 -22.27
N MET A 235 4.97 -9.21 -22.62
CA MET A 235 4.36 -10.53 -22.63
C MET A 235 3.82 -10.82 -24.02
N LYS A 236 4.17 -11.96 -24.58
CA LYS A 236 3.65 -12.39 -25.89
C LYS A 236 2.17 -12.80 -25.78
N ALA A 237 1.43 -12.65 -26.88
CA ALA A 237 -0.01 -12.94 -26.93
C ALA A 237 -0.35 -14.42 -26.61
N ASP A 238 0.51 -15.37 -26.98
CA ASP A 238 0.32 -16.79 -26.62
C ASP A 238 0.49 -17.05 -25.13
N VAL A 239 1.45 -16.38 -24.47
CA VAL A 239 1.68 -16.43 -23.03
C VAL A 239 0.53 -15.75 -22.26
N TRP A 240 0.04 -14.63 -22.79
CA TRP A 240 -1.15 -13.96 -22.27
C TRP A 240 -2.35 -14.91 -22.25
N ARG A 241 -2.65 -15.57 -23.35
CA ARG A 241 -3.75 -16.52 -23.49
C ARG A 241 -3.66 -17.62 -22.44
N ILE A 242 -2.46 -18.22 -22.26
CA ILE A 242 -2.24 -19.25 -21.24
C ILE A 242 -2.54 -18.72 -19.84
N ASN A 243 -2.09 -17.52 -19.49
CA ASN A 243 -2.36 -16.93 -18.15
C ASN A 243 -3.85 -16.62 -17.98
N ARG A 244 -4.50 -16.08 -19.03
CA ARG A 244 -5.93 -15.76 -19.02
C ARG A 244 -6.79 -17.00 -18.82
N GLU A 245 -6.61 -18.03 -19.65
CA GLU A 245 -7.33 -19.30 -19.54
C GLU A 245 -7.12 -19.94 -18.15
N ARG A 246 -5.89 -19.92 -17.67
CA ARG A 246 -5.57 -20.42 -16.34
C ARG A 246 -6.33 -19.70 -15.23
N ALA A 247 -6.52 -18.41 -15.32
CA ALA A 247 -7.32 -17.63 -14.36
C ALA A 247 -8.82 -17.96 -14.47
N ILE A 248 -9.34 -18.06 -15.69
CA ILE A 248 -10.73 -18.40 -15.96
C ILE A 248 -11.05 -19.83 -15.48
N ASP A 249 -10.19 -20.81 -15.81
CA ASP A 249 -10.34 -22.18 -15.32
C ASP A 249 -10.40 -22.23 -13.80
N TYR A 250 -9.51 -21.50 -13.11
CA TYR A 250 -9.54 -21.41 -11.66
C TYR A 250 -10.87 -20.83 -11.15
N LEU A 251 -11.35 -19.73 -11.73
CA LEU A 251 -12.63 -19.10 -11.35
C LEU A 251 -13.79 -20.09 -11.55
N ASN A 252 -13.80 -20.83 -12.64
CA ASN A 252 -14.78 -21.88 -12.93
C ASN A 252 -14.73 -23.08 -11.95
N THR A 253 -13.65 -23.25 -11.18
CA THR A 253 -13.58 -24.29 -10.14
C THR A 253 -14.16 -23.83 -8.79
N ARG A 254 -14.52 -22.57 -8.65
CA ARG A 254 -15.05 -22.03 -7.39
C ARG A 254 -16.54 -22.35 -7.22
N ASN A 255 -16.99 -22.44 -5.97
CA ASN A 255 -18.41 -22.57 -5.68
C ASN A 255 -19.15 -21.24 -5.92
N ARG A 256 -18.42 -20.13 -5.77
CA ARG A 256 -18.89 -18.76 -6.00
C ARG A 256 -17.76 -17.84 -6.43
N ILE A 257 -18.09 -16.83 -7.17
CA ILE A 257 -17.25 -15.70 -7.53
C ILE A 257 -18.03 -14.39 -7.31
N TYR A 258 -17.29 -13.32 -7.11
CA TYR A 258 -17.85 -11.99 -6.91
C TYR A 258 -17.56 -11.12 -8.10
N VAL A 259 -18.56 -10.36 -8.54
CA VAL A 259 -18.45 -9.37 -9.59
C VAL A 259 -18.75 -8.00 -8.99
N VAL A 260 -17.83 -7.06 -9.20
CA VAL A 260 -18.00 -5.65 -8.77
C VAL A 260 -17.81 -4.76 -9.98
N ASP A 261 -18.84 -3.99 -10.30
CA ASP A 261 -18.83 -2.95 -11.31
C ASP A 261 -18.66 -1.59 -10.66
N GLY A 262 -17.86 -0.74 -11.28
CA GLY A 262 -17.59 0.60 -10.77
C GLY A 262 -16.85 1.47 -11.77
N PHE A 263 -16.69 2.75 -11.43
CA PHE A 263 -15.98 3.70 -12.27
C PHE A 263 -14.61 4.05 -11.70
N ALA A 264 -13.65 4.31 -12.57
CA ALA A 264 -12.39 4.97 -12.26
C ALA A 264 -12.36 6.34 -12.94
N GLY A 265 -12.26 7.41 -12.14
CA GLY A 265 -12.32 8.80 -12.55
C GLY A 265 -13.67 9.47 -12.24
N TRP A 266 -13.62 10.56 -11.44
CA TRP A 266 -14.81 11.31 -11.08
C TRP A 266 -15.34 12.19 -12.21
N ASP A 267 -14.47 12.61 -13.14
CA ASP A 267 -14.93 13.36 -14.33
C ASP A 267 -15.60 12.42 -15.33
N GLN A 268 -16.90 12.59 -15.53
CA GLN A 268 -17.74 11.73 -16.38
C GLN A 268 -17.26 11.67 -17.84
N ARG A 269 -16.50 12.69 -18.33
CA ARG A 269 -15.97 12.73 -19.70
C ARG A 269 -14.81 11.77 -19.92
N TYR A 270 -14.11 11.41 -18.84
CA TYR A 270 -12.87 10.63 -18.88
C TYR A 270 -12.94 9.36 -18.04
N ARG A 271 -14.02 9.16 -17.29
CA ARG A 271 -14.17 7.97 -16.44
C ARG A 271 -14.23 6.69 -17.27
N ILE A 272 -13.61 5.64 -16.77
CA ILE A 272 -13.68 4.30 -17.36
C ILE A 272 -14.55 3.39 -16.49
N ARG A 273 -15.27 2.47 -17.13
CA ARG A 273 -16.09 1.44 -16.50
C ARG A 273 -15.24 0.21 -16.26
N VAL A 274 -15.15 -0.21 -15.01
CA VAL A 274 -14.30 -1.32 -14.57
C VAL A 274 -15.17 -2.42 -13.98
N ARG A 275 -15.01 -3.65 -14.49
CA ARG A 275 -15.56 -4.86 -13.91
C ARG A 275 -14.45 -5.67 -13.25
N VAL A 276 -14.67 -6.09 -12.01
CA VAL A 276 -13.75 -6.96 -11.28
C VAL A 276 -14.44 -8.29 -11.03
N VAL A 277 -13.80 -9.38 -11.48
CA VAL A 277 -14.23 -10.76 -11.26
C VAL A 277 -13.21 -11.42 -10.36
N CYS A 278 -13.61 -11.82 -9.16
CA CYS A 278 -12.68 -12.34 -8.15
C CYS A 278 -13.29 -13.47 -7.32
N ALA A 279 -12.43 -14.31 -6.75
CA ALA A 279 -12.83 -15.47 -5.96
C ALA A 279 -13.05 -15.15 -4.46
N ARG A 280 -12.69 -13.94 -3.99
CA ARG A 280 -12.73 -13.59 -2.56
C ARG A 280 -13.62 -12.39 -2.30
N ALA A 281 -14.45 -12.50 -1.26
CA ALA A 281 -15.34 -11.43 -0.82
C ALA A 281 -14.57 -10.17 -0.38
N TYR A 282 -13.42 -10.35 0.30
CA TYR A 282 -12.61 -9.19 0.69
C TYR A 282 -12.02 -8.43 -0.51
N HIS A 283 -11.67 -9.13 -1.62
CA HIS A 283 -11.27 -8.47 -2.86
C HIS A 283 -12.41 -7.65 -3.48
N ALA A 284 -13.62 -8.20 -3.46
CA ALA A 284 -14.82 -7.50 -3.92
C ALA A 284 -15.11 -6.26 -3.06
N LEU A 285 -15.03 -6.38 -1.72
CA LEU A 285 -15.20 -5.24 -0.82
C LEU A 285 -14.11 -4.18 -1.02
N PHE A 286 -12.87 -4.62 -1.21
CA PHE A 286 -11.76 -3.71 -1.51
C PHE A 286 -12.03 -2.90 -2.78
N MET A 287 -12.39 -3.54 -3.88
CA MET A 287 -12.65 -2.84 -5.14
C MET A 287 -13.93 -2.01 -5.08
N ARG A 288 -14.94 -2.44 -4.32
CA ARG A 288 -16.13 -1.62 -4.03
C ARG A 288 -15.76 -0.33 -3.27
N ASN A 289 -14.74 -0.38 -2.39
CA ASN A 289 -14.23 0.82 -1.73
C ASN A 289 -13.39 1.69 -2.66
N MET A 290 -12.57 1.07 -3.52
CA MET A 290 -11.62 1.79 -4.38
C MET A 290 -12.26 2.39 -5.63
N LEU A 291 -13.27 1.74 -6.21
CA LEU A 291 -13.97 2.27 -7.37
C LEU A 291 -15.10 3.24 -6.93
N ILE A 292 -15.42 4.18 -7.79
CA ILE A 292 -16.59 5.03 -7.63
C ILE A 292 -17.82 4.15 -7.87
N ARG A 293 -18.71 4.13 -6.91
CA ARG A 293 -19.90 3.26 -6.91
C ARG A 293 -20.96 3.79 -7.86
N PRO A 294 -21.41 2.98 -8.83
CA PRO A 294 -22.50 3.36 -9.72
C PRO A 294 -23.84 3.48 -8.97
N SER A 295 -24.74 4.31 -9.49
CA SER A 295 -26.16 4.26 -9.13
C SER A 295 -26.82 2.99 -9.68
N ARG A 296 -28.07 2.72 -9.26
CA ARG A 296 -28.81 1.57 -9.81
C ARG A 296 -29.07 1.72 -11.31
N GLU A 297 -29.40 2.92 -11.74
CA GLU A 297 -29.65 3.25 -13.14
C GLU A 297 -28.40 3.07 -14.00
N GLU A 298 -27.23 3.41 -13.47
CA GLU A 298 -25.95 3.21 -14.17
C GLU A 298 -25.55 1.72 -14.24
N LEU A 299 -26.01 0.89 -13.30
CA LEU A 299 -25.76 -0.56 -13.33
C LEU A 299 -26.66 -1.30 -14.34
N GLU A 300 -27.88 -0.81 -14.63
CA GLU A 300 -28.82 -1.49 -15.54
C GLU A 300 -28.27 -1.73 -16.96
N HIS A 301 -27.27 -0.94 -17.38
CA HIS A 301 -26.64 -1.05 -18.71
C HIS A 301 -25.14 -0.95 -18.62
N PHE A 302 -24.56 -1.54 -17.58
CA PHE A 302 -23.14 -1.44 -17.32
C PHE A 302 -22.32 -2.38 -18.23
N GLU A 303 -21.74 -1.83 -19.28
CA GLU A 303 -20.74 -2.52 -20.10
C GLU A 303 -19.33 -2.07 -19.69
N PRO A 304 -18.46 -2.97 -19.22
CA PRO A 304 -17.13 -2.58 -18.78
C PRO A 304 -16.24 -2.18 -19.96
N ASP A 305 -15.44 -1.12 -19.75
CA ASP A 305 -14.33 -0.76 -20.61
C ASP A 305 -13.10 -1.62 -20.32
N TYR A 306 -12.92 -2.02 -19.05
CA TYR A 306 -11.84 -2.91 -18.59
C TYR A 306 -12.38 -3.96 -17.64
N THR A 307 -11.87 -5.21 -17.78
CA THR A 307 -12.22 -6.32 -16.88
C THR A 307 -10.97 -6.85 -16.17
N ILE A 308 -11.04 -7.03 -14.85
CA ILE A 308 -9.99 -7.66 -14.04
C ILE A 308 -10.44 -9.06 -13.65
N TYR A 309 -9.68 -10.08 -14.05
CA TYR A 309 -9.85 -11.45 -13.57
C TYR A 309 -8.82 -11.73 -12.48
N ASN A 310 -9.26 -11.73 -11.22
CA ASN A 310 -8.40 -11.98 -10.07
C ASN A 310 -8.53 -13.43 -9.59
N ALA A 311 -7.58 -14.23 -10.01
CA ALA A 311 -7.37 -15.61 -9.57
C ALA A 311 -6.12 -15.73 -8.67
N GLY A 312 -5.92 -14.78 -7.75
CA GLY A 312 -4.68 -14.59 -6.99
C GLY A 312 -4.22 -15.79 -6.17
N ALA A 313 -5.13 -16.60 -5.64
CA ALA A 313 -4.79 -17.83 -4.92
C ALA A 313 -4.22 -18.93 -5.86
N PHE A 314 -4.42 -18.83 -7.17
CA PHE A 314 -3.93 -19.82 -8.13
C PHE A 314 -2.60 -19.36 -8.75
N PRO A 315 -1.52 -20.18 -8.70
CA PRO A 315 -0.22 -19.76 -9.17
C PRO A 315 -0.15 -19.69 -10.70
N ALA A 316 0.59 -18.73 -11.23
CA ALA A 316 1.03 -18.76 -12.62
C ALA A 316 1.98 -19.96 -12.86
N ASN A 317 2.03 -20.44 -14.09
CA ASN A 317 2.99 -21.49 -14.45
C ASN A 317 4.37 -20.87 -14.71
N ARG A 318 5.27 -20.98 -13.74
CA ARG A 318 6.64 -20.44 -13.82
C ARG A 318 7.48 -21.00 -15.00
N TYR A 319 7.07 -22.10 -15.60
CA TYR A 319 7.76 -22.72 -16.72
C TYR A 319 7.24 -22.26 -18.09
N THR A 320 6.14 -21.50 -18.12
CA THR A 320 5.70 -20.83 -19.36
C THR A 320 6.74 -19.81 -19.78
N SER A 321 6.99 -19.69 -21.08
CA SER A 321 7.99 -18.76 -21.65
C SER A 321 7.78 -17.32 -21.12
N GLY A 322 8.86 -16.63 -20.76
CA GLY A 322 8.79 -15.27 -20.21
C GLY A 322 8.31 -15.13 -18.76
N MET A 323 7.88 -16.23 -18.10
CA MET A 323 7.53 -16.22 -16.69
C MET A 323 8.76 -16.42 -15.82
N THR A 324 8.87 -15.65 -14.73
CA THR A 324 10.03 -15.68 -13.81
C THR A 324 9.68 -16.23 -12.44
N SER A 325 8.39 -16.27 -12.11
CA SER A 325 7.90 -16.72 -10.80
C SER A 325 6.51 -17.37 -10.95
N SER A 326 5.93 -17.81 -9.83
CA SER A 326 4.54 -18.29 -9.76
C SER A 326 3.52 -17.15 -9.65
N THR A 327 3.95 -15.90 -9.79
CA THR A 327 3.10 -14.72 -9.80
C THR A 327 3.08 -14.09 -11.19
N SER A 328 1.92 -13.64 -11.61
CA SER A 328 1.73 -12.88 -12.85
C SER A 328 0.67 -11.81 -12.63
N VAL A 329 1.03 -10.56 -12.91
CA VAL A 329 0.11 -9.43 -12.98
C VAL A 329 0.23 -8.91 -14.42
N ALA A 330 -0.67 -9.37 -15.28
CA ALA A 330 -0.61 -9.14 -16.71
C ALA A 330 -1.74 -8.21 -17.16
N LEU A 331 -1.40 -7.23 -18.00
CA LEU A 331 -2.31 -6.23 -18.52
C LEU A 331 -2.28 -6.27 -20.05
N ASN A 332 -3.44 -6.34 -20.68
CA ASN A 332 -3.63 -6.30 -22.13
C ASN A 332 -4.49 -5.08 -22.52
N PHE A 333 -3.90 -4.13 -23.22
CA PHE A 333 -4.60 -2.91 -23.63
C PHE A 333 -5.53 -3.13 -24.83
N ALA A 334 -5.23 -4.12 -25.69
CA ALA A 334 -6.10 -4.46 -26.85
C ALA A 334 -7.37 -5.17 -26.37
N ASP A 335 -7.22 -6.22 -25.54
CA ASP A 335 -8.36 -6.96 -24.98
C ASP A 335 -9.07 -6.17 -23.86
N LYS A 336 -8.42 -5.12 -23.34
CA LYS A 336 -8.88 -4.32 -22.19
C LYS A 336 -9.12 -5.20 -20.96
N GLU A 337 -8.20 -6.10 -20.70
CA GLU A 337 -8.26 -7.06 -19.61
C GLU A 337 -6.99 -7.03 -18.74
N MET A 338 -7.16 -7.37 -17.48
CA MET A 338 -6.08 -7.61 -16.54
C MET A 338 -6.28 -8.97 -15.88
N VAL A 339 -5.19 -9.74 -15.77
CA VAL A 339 -5.18 -11.06 -15.15
C VAL A 339 -4.19 -11.10 -13.99
N ILE A 340 -4.64 -11.54 -12.82
CA ILE A 340 -3.82 -11.68 -11.60
C ILE A 340 -3.77 -13.15 -11.19
N LEU A 341 -2.54 -13.68 -11.08
CA LEU A 341 -2.25 -15.03 -10.61
C LEU A 341 -1.13 -14.99 -9.55
N GLY A 342 -1.23 -15.84 -8.52
CA GLY A 342 -0.17 -16.10 -7.54
C GLY A 342 0.09 -14.96 -6.55
N THR A 343 -0.83 -14.02 -6.39
CA THR A 343 -0.85 -13.01 -5.33
C THR A 343 -2.29 -12.63 -4.98
N GLU A 344 -2.59 -12.63 -3.71
CA GLU A 344 -3.90 -12.22 -3.18
C GLU A 344 -3.87 -10.81 -2.57
N TYR A 345 -2.77 -10.07 -2.75
CA TYR A 345 -2.67 -8.69 -2.29
C TYR A 345 -3.60 -7.78 -3.11
N ALA A 346 -4.60 -7.20 -2.44
CA ALA A 346 -5.69 -6.47 -3.10
C ALA A 346 -5.19 -5.24 -3.88
N GLY A 347 -4.12 -4.60 -3.43
CA GLY A 347 -3.53 -3.43 -4.07
C GLY A 347 -3.03 -3.64 -5.51
N GLU A 348 -2.89 -4.89 -5.99
CA GLU A 348 -2.56 -5.14 -7.41
C GLU A 348 -3.70 -4.72 -8.34
N MET A 349 -4.97 -4.97 -7.96
CA MET A 349 -6.13 -4.57 -8.76
C MET A 349 -6.22 -3.04 -8.88
N LYS A 350 -6.14 -2.33 -7.75
CA LYS A 350 -6.12 -0.87 -7.70
C LYS A 350 -5.04 -0.29 -8.62
N LYS A 351 -3.79 -0.72 -8.42
CA LYS A 351 -2.63 -0.18 -9.17
C LYS A 351 -2.57 -0.65 -10.62
N GLY A 352 -3.27 -1.73 -10.95
CA GLY A 352 -3.48 -2.14 -12.34
C GLY A 352 -4.34 -1.14 -13.11
N ILE A 353 -5.48 -0.74 -12.56
CA ILE A 353 -6.34 0.30 -13.14
C ILE A 353 -5.60 1.65 -13.22
N PHE A 354 -4.80 1.99 -12.22
CA PHE A 354 -3.96 3.16 -12.29
C PHE A 354 -2.96 3.11 -13.46
N THR A 355 -2.35 1.95 -13.71
CA THR A 355 -1.49 1.74 -14.90
C THR A 355 -2.27 1.89 -16.22
N VAL A 356 -3.52 1.41 -16.26
CA VAL A 356 -4.42 1.64 -17.41
C VAL A 356 -4.60 3.13 -17.66
N LEU A 357 -4.90 3.90 -16.64
CA LEU A 357 -5.11 5.35 -16.77
C LEU A 357 -3.82 6.11 -17.10
N TYR A 358 -2.65 5.61 -16.67
CA TYR A 358 -1.35 6.15 -17.12
C TYR A 358 -1.09 5.91 -18.62
N TYR A 359 -1.79 4.96 -19.25
CA TYR A 359 -1.78 4.75 -20.69
C TYR A 359 -2.91 5.52 -21.39
N GLU A 360 -4.16 5.22 -21.01
CA GLU A 360 -5.36 5.69 -21.69
C GLU A 360 -5.50 7.22 -21.71
N MET A 361 -5.27 7.86 -20.57
CA MET A 361 -5.48 9.31 -20.41
C MET A 361 -4.53 10.13 -21.29
N PRO A 362 -3.19 9.91 -21.24
CA PRO A 362 -2.27 10.66 -22.09
C PRO A 362 -2.39 10.33 -23.58
N VAL A 363 -2.67 9.06 -23.93
CA VAL A 363 -2.68 8.61 -25.34
C VAL A 363 -3.97 9.01 -26.03
N LYS A 364 -5.13 8.77 -25.41
CA LYS A 364 -6.42 8.96 -26.06
C LYS A 364 -7.05 10.33 -25.80
N HIS A 365 -6.76 10.94 -24.66
CA HIS A 365 -7.45 12.16 -24.23
C HIS A 365 -6.53 13.37 -24.03
N ASN A 366 -5.21 13.20 -24.15
CA ASN A 366 -4.21 14.22 -23.79
C ASN A 366 -4.40 14.77 -22.35
N VAL A 367 -4.84 13.91 -21.44
CA VAL A 367 -5.04 14.20 -20.01
C VAL A 367 -3.88 13.65 -19.22
N LEU A 368 -3.31 14.45 -18.33
CA LEU A 368 -2.14 14.07 -17.52
C LEU A 368 -2.57 13.25 -16.29
N THR A 369 -2.06 12.03 -16.17
CA THR A 369 -2.24 11.18 -14.98
C THR A 369 -1.14 11.43 -13.95
N LEU A 370 -1.51 11.50 -12.67
CA LEU A 370 -0.66 11.93 -11.56
C LEU A 370 -0.73 10.96 -10.37
N HIS A 371 0.43 10.52 -9.90
CA HIS A 371 0.53 9.87 -8.59
C HIS A 371 0.73 10.94 -7.52
N SER A 372 -0.35 11.49 -7.07
CA SER A 372 -0.39 12.67 -6.20
C SER A 372 -1.60 12.64 -5.30
N SER A 373 -1.56 13.34 -4.17
CA SER A 373 -2.76 13.81 -3.49
C SER A 373 -3.14 15.20 -4.00
N ALA A 374 -4.39 15.61 -3.77
CA ALA A 374 -4.88 16.93 -4.13
C ALA A 374 -5.92 17.43 -3.13
N ASN A 375 -5.89 18.74 -2.87
CA ASN A 375 -6.89 19.42 -2.06
C ASN A 375 -7.23 20.79 -2.63
N GLU A 376 -8.35 21.34 -2.15
CA GLU A 376 -8.86 22.64 -2.58
C GLU A 376 -9.19 23.50 -1.35
N GLY A 377 -8.76 24.76 -1.37
CA GLY A 377 -9.04 25.72 -0.29
C GLY A 377 -10.55 25.99 -0.16
N ILE A 378 -11.10 25.76 1.04
CA ILE A 378 -12.54 25.93 1.31
C ILE A 378 -13.00 27.40 1.07
N GLN A 379 -12.11 28.37 1.33
CA GLN A 379 -12.46 29.80 1.26
C GLN A 379 -12.20 30.41 -0.11
N ASN A 380 -11.16 29.98 -0.80
CA ASN A 380 -10.64 30.67 -1.98
C ASN A 380 -10.60 29.79 -3.24
N GLY A 381 -10.96 28.50 -3.12
CA GLY A 381 -11.00 27.53 -4.23
C GLY A 381 -9.63 27.25 -4.86
N ASP A 382 -8.52 27.65 -4.22
CA ASP A 382 -7.19 27.35 -4.76
C ASP A 382 -6.87 25.84 -4.64
N VAL A 383 -6.37 25.26 -5.70
CA VAL A 383 -6.04 23.85 -5.77
C VAL A 383 -4.53 23.64 -5.58
N THR A 384 -4.16 22.67 -4.76
CA THR A 384 -2.78 22.22 -4.58
C THR A 384 -2.67 20.74 -4.85
N VAL A 385 -1.65 20.35 -5.63
CA VAL A 385 -1.33 18.96 -5.96
C VAL A 385 0.02 18.61 -5.32
N PHE A 386 0.06 17.47 -4.60
CA PHE A 386 1.24 17.01 -3.88
C PHE A 386 1.74 15.70 -4.47
N PHE A 387 2.92 15.72 -5.05
CA PHE A 387 3.63 14.50 -5.46
C PHE A 387 4.53 14.02 -4.33
N GLY A 388 4.68 12.71 -4.20
CA GLY A 388 5.59 12.16 -3.21
C GLY A 388 5.49 10.65 -3.10
N LEU A 389 6.57 10.03 -2.68
CA LEU A 389 6.61 8.59 -2.39
C LEU A 389 6.08 8.29 -0.99
N SER A 390 5.91 7.02 -0.67
CA SER A 390 5.52 6.59 0.68
C SER A 390 6.49 7.16 1.73
N GLY A 391 5.95 7.72 2.80
CA GLY A 391 6.72 8.29 3.92
C GLY A 391 7.17 9.74 3.73
N THR A 392 6.90 10.39 2.58
CA THR A 392 7.17 11.82 2.38
C THR A 392 6.12 12.73 3.01
N GLY A 393 4.99 12.19 3.45
CA GLY A 393 3.91 12.96 4.08
C GLY A 393 2.77 13.36 3.16
N LYS A 394 2.65 12.75 1.96
CA LYS A 394 1.62 13.08 0.97
C LYS A 394 0.21 13.13 1.57
N THR A 395 -0.26 12.05 2.18
CA THR A 395 -1.59 11.96 2.82
C THR A 395 -1.72 12.93 4.00
N THR A 396 -0.73 12.94 4.92
CA THR A 396 -0.73 13.83 6.11
C THR A 396 -0.80 15.32 5.75
N LEU A 397 -0.12 15.75 4.68
CA LEU A 397 -0.03 17.14 4.30
C LEU A 397 -1.21 17.61 3.44
N SER A 398 -1.84 16.70 2.69
CA SER A 398 -3.06 17.01 1.94
C SER A 398 -4.32 17.01 2.81
N ALA A 399 -4.30 16.30 3.95
CA ALA A 399 -5.33 16.36 4.98
C ALA A 399 -5.13 17.63 5.84
N ASP A 400 -5.91 18.67 5.55
CA ASP A 400 -5.90 19.96 6.23
C ASP A 400 -7.35 20.38 6.52
N PRO A 401 -7.72 20.72 7.77
CA PRO A 401 -9.09 21.16 8.11
C PRO A 401 -9.56 22.40 7.35
N LYS A 402 -8.63 23.20 6.81
CA LYS A 402 -8.94 24.41 6.03
C LYS A 402 -9.16 24.13 4.55
N ARG A 403 -8.98 22.88 4.12
CA ARG A 403 -9.00 22.48 2.71
C ARG A 403 -9.86 21.24 2.51
N ALA A 404 -10.60 21.19 1.41
CA ALA A 404 -11.38 20.03 1.04
C ALA A 404 -10.47 19.02 0.31
N LEU A 405 -10.44 17.75 0.78
CA LEU A 405 -9.68 16.70 0.15
C LEU A 405 -10.34 16.29 -1.17
N ILE A 406 -9.62 16.35 -2.29
CA ILE A 406 -10.04 15.80 -3.58
C ILE A 406 -9.66 14.33 -3.66
N GLY A 407 -8.48 13.96 -3.15
CA GLY A 407 -8.01 12.60 -3.03
C GLY A 407 -6.59 12.50 -2.47
N ASP A 408 -6.19 11.30 -2.03
CA ASP A 408 -4.93 11.12 -1.32
C ASP A 408 -3.81 10.46 -2.17
N ASP A 409 -4.11 9.88 -3.36
CA ASP A 409 -3.13 9.06 -4.07
C ASP A 409 -3.12 9.18 -5.60
N GLU A 410 -4.27 9.21 -6.29
CA GLU A 410 -4.35 9.06 -7.76
C GLU A 410 -5.28 10.10 -8.40
N HIS A 411 -4.74 10.92 -9.30
CA HIS A 411 -5.48 12.00 -9.95
C HIS A 411 -5.19 12.09 -11.45
N CYS A 412 -6.04 12.81 -12.15
CA CYS A 412 -5.81 13.29 -13.51
C CYS A 412 -5.96 14.81 -13.56
N TRP A 413 -5.15 15.48 -14.38
CA TRP A 413 -5.27 16.90 -14.67
C TRP A 413 -5.74 17.11 -16.11
N SER A 414 -7.03 17.40 -16.25
CA SER A 414 -7.72 17.66 -17.52
C SER A 414 -7.65 19.13 -17.92
N ASP A 415 -8.40 19.50 -18.94
CA ASP A 415 -8.53 20.91 -19.40
C ASP A 415 -9.46 21.76 -18.52
N THR A 416 -10.16 21.16 -17.57
CA THR A 416 -11.06 21.87 -16.66
C THR A 416 -10.59 21.88 -15.21
N GLY A 417 -9.55 21.10 -14.87
CA GLY A 417 -9.04 20.98 -13.52
C GLY A 417 -8.58 19.57 -13.19
N VAL A 418 -8.46 19.28 -11.89
CA VAL A 418 -8.00 17.99 -11.36
C VAL A 418 -9.21 17.18 -10.92
N PHE A 419 -9.20 15.89 -11.21
CA PHE A 419 -10.17 14.94 -10.68
C PHE A 419 -9.48 13.71 -10.10
N ASN A 420 -10.06 13.17 -9.03
CA ASN A 420 -9.62 11.93 -8.43
C ASN A 420 -10.03 10.73 -9.31
N ILE A 421 -9.17 9.73 -9.38
CA ILE A 421 -9.44 8.46 -10.08
C ILE A 421 -10.30 7.55 -9.20
N GLU A 422 -10.13 7.63 -7.88
CA GLU A 422 -10.61 6.64 -6.92
C GLU A 422 -11.88 7.06 -6.17
N GLY A 423 -12.67 6.06 -5.78
CA GLY A 423 -13.81 6.21 -4.87
C GLY A 423 -13.47 5.99 -3.40
N GLY A 424 -12.22 5.74 -3.07
CA GLY A 424 -11.75 5.45 -1.70
C GLY A 424 -10.28 5.68 -1.49
N CYS A 425 -9.83 5.41 -0.27
CA CYS A 425 -8.43 5.56 0.15
C CYS A 425 -7.84 4.21 0.58
N TYR A 426 -6.52 4.05 0.38
CA TYR A 426 -5.78 2.85 0.77
C TYR A 426 -4.49 3.23 1.49
N ALA A 427 -4.60 3.45 2.80
CA ALA A 427 -3.54 3.99 3.63
C ALA A 427 -2.73 2.90 4.35
N LYS A 428 -1.50 3.22 4.78
CA LYS A 428 -0.72 2.38 5.71
C LYS A 428 -1.28 2.52 7.12
N CYS A 429 -1.28 1.38 7.86
CA CYS A 429 -1.75 1.35 9.25
C CYS A 429 -0.62 1.22 10.27
N ILE A 430 0.62 0.90 9.86
CA ILE A 430 1.71 0.75 10.82
C ILE A 430 1.97 2.06 11.56
N GLY A 431 1.98 2.00 12.90
CA GLY A 431 2.15 3.16 13.77
C GLY A 431 0.97 4.14 13.78
N LEU A 432 -0.22 3.73 13.27
CA LEU A 432 -1.42 4.57 13.21
C LEU A 432 -1.98 4.83 14.62
N SER A 433 -2.30 6.08 14.90
CA SER A 433 -3.04 6.46 16.11
C SER A 433 -3.96 7.64 15.82
N ALA A 434 -4.97 7.81 16.68
CA ALA A 434 -5.92 8.93 16.60
C ALA A 434 -5.26 10.31 16.73
N GLU A 435 -4.11 10.40 17.42
CA GLU A 435 -3.37 11.65 17.60
C GLU A 435 -2.56 12.03 16.38
N LYS A 436 -2.00 11.02 15.65
CA LYS A 436 -1.14 11.25 14.48
C LYS A 436 -1.94 11.49 13.21
N GLU A 437 -2.95 10.65 12.98
CA GLU A 437 -3.76 10.63 11.74
C GLU A 437 -5.23 10.42 12.11
N PRO A 438 -5.91 11.44 12.69
CA PRO A 438 -7.28 11.32 13.20
C PRO A 438 -8.30 10.93 12.13
N ASP A 439 -8.15 11.46 10.91
CA ASP A 439 -9.06 11.20 9.80
C ASP A 439 -9.01 9.74 9.34
N ILE A 440 -7.80 9.20 9.17
CA ILE A 440 -7.61 7.79 8.79
C ILE A 440 -8.10 6.87 9.91
N TYR A 441 -7.76 7.20 11.17
CA TYR A 441 -8.19 6.42 12.32
C TYR A 441 -9.71 6.39 12.46
N GLY A 442 -10.37 7.53 12.27
CA GLY A 442 -11.84 7.66 12.29
C GLY A 442 -12.55 6.96 11.13
N ALA A 443 -11.87 6.79 9.99
CA ALA A 443 -12.40 6.09 8.82
C ALA A 443 -12.39 4.55 8.97
N ILE A 444 -11.68 4.00 9.97
CA ILE A 444 -11.62 2.55 10.23
C ILE A 444 -12.84 2.12 11.04
N ARG A 445 -13.91 1.78 10.33
CA ARG A 445 -15.23 1.40 10.86
C ARG A 445 -15.90 0.38 9.96
N PHE A 446 -17.16 -0.01 10.24
CA PHE A 446 -17.90 -0.91 9.36
C PHE A 446 -17.92 -0.39 7.91
N GLY A 447 -17.59 -1.29 6.97
CA GLY A 447 -17.39 -0.98 5.54
C GLY A 447 -15.93 -0.84 5.15
N SER A 448 -15.01 -0.57 6.08
CA SER A 448 -13.58 -0.56 5.80
C SER A 448 -12.94 -1.94 5.96
N ILE A 449 -11.77 -2.10 5.35
CA ILE A 449 -10.93 -3.31 5.43
C ILE A 449 -9.63 -2.96 6.14
N LEU A 450 -9.20 -3.85 7.01
CA LEU A 450 -7.84 -3.89 7.57
C LEU A 450 -7.11 -5.10 6.99
N GLU A 451 -6.08 -4.87 6.19
CA GLU A 451 -5.35 -5.92 5.50
C GLU A 451 -4.03 -6.22 6.20
N ASN A 452 -3.84 -7.49 6.58
CA ASN A 452 -2.64 -8.01 7.23
C ASN A 452 -2.30 -7.36 8.59
N VAL A 453 -3.30 -6.91 9.34
CA VAL A 453 -3.12 -6.40 10.71
C VAL A 453 -3.16 -7.51 11.73
N VAL A 454 -2.48 -7.30 12.87
CA VAL A 454 -2.59 -8.15 14.05
C VAL A 454 -3.60 -7.53 15.02
N PHE A 455 -4.41 -8.37 15.65
CA PHE A 455 -5.40 -7.95 16.65
C PHE A 455 -5.53 -8.96 17.77
N ASP A 456 -5.91 -8.51 18.96
CA ASP A 456 -6.18 -9.40 20.09
C ASP A 456 -7.40 -10.28 19.81
N PRO A 457 -7.31 -11.61 19.95
CA PRO A 457 -8.38 -12.52 19.55
C PRO A 457 -9.63 -12.45 20.43
N VAL A 458 -9.54 -11.88 21.64
CA VAL A 458 -10.65 -11.76 22.58
C VAL A 458 -11.32 -10.39 22.46
N THR A 459 -10.54 -9.31 22.59
CA THR A 459 -11.04 -7.93 22.58
C THR A 459 -11.28 -7.42 21.16
N ARG A 460 -10.67 -8.05 20.15
CA ARG A 460 -10.68 -7.63 18.73
C ARG A 460 -10.04 -6.26 18.48
N VAL A 461 -9.31 -5.73 19.46
CA VAL A 461 -8.55 -4.48 19.31
C VAL A 461 -7.32 -4.75 18.45
N VAL A 462 -7.11 -3.90 17.44
CA VAL A 462 -5.97 -3.98 16.52
C VAL A 462 -4.74 -3.38 17.17
N ASP A 463 -3.62 -4.07 17.07
CA ASP A 463 -2.30 -3.52 17.38
C ASP A 463 -1.66 -2.97 16.09
N TYR A 464 -1.66 -1.65 15.96
CA TYR A 464 -1.10 -0.97 14.78
C TYR A 464 0.44 -0.87 14.81
N ASP A 465 1.08 -1.19 15.93
CA ASP A 465 2.55 -1.22 16.05
C ASP A 465 3.12 -2.62 15.77
N ASP A 466 2.26 -3.66 15.68
CA ASP A 466 2.68 -5.04 15.39
C ASP A 466 2.97 -5.24 13.90
N ASP A 467 4.23 -5.47 13.57
CA ASP A 467 4.74 -5.75 12.23
C ASP A 467 5.09 -7.23 12.00
N THR A 468 4.69 -8.13 12.91
CA THR A 468 5.04 -9.56 12.86
C THR A 468 4.55 -10.28 11.60
N LEU A 469 3.41 -9.87 11.04
CA LEU A 469 2.93 -10.34 9.74
C LEU A 469 3.59 -9.58 8.60
N THR A 470 3.66 -8.27 8.70
CA THR A 470 4.26 -7.37 7.70
C THR A 470 4.31 -5.93 8.20
N GLU A 471 5.34 -5.19 7.81
CA GLU A 471 5.38 -3.72 7.96
C GLU A 471 4.38 -3.01 7.01
N ASN A 472 3.80 -3.73 6.02
CA ASN A 472 2.89 -3.18 5.03
C ASN A 472 1.42 -3.44 5.38
N THR A 473 1.07 -3.26 6.65
CA THR A 473 -0.33 -3.27 7.08
C THR A 473 -1.11 -2.13 6.43
N ARG A 474 -2.36 -2.39 6.01
CA ARG A 474 -3.16 -1.45 5.23
C ARG A 474 -4.59 -1.32 5.73
N CYS A 475 -5.19 -0.14 5.53
CA CYS A 475 -6.63 0.05 5.61
C CYS A 475 -7.19 0.59 4.30
N ALA A 476 -8.33 0.06 3.87
CA ALA A 476 -9.09 0.52 2.71
C ALA A 476 -10.48 0.97 3.16
N TYR A 477 -10.90 2.15 2.74
CA TYR A 477 -12.19 2.73 3.11
C TYR A 477 -12.73 3.63 2.01
N PRO A 478 -14.06 3.82 1.90
CA PRO A 478 -14.66 4.79 1.00
C PRO A 478 -14.20 6.21 1.32
N ILE A 479 -13.98 7.03 0.29
CA ILE A 479 -13.43 8.38 0.48
C ILE A 479 -14.36 9.28 1.33
N GLU A 480 -15.65 9.07 1.26
CA GLU A 480 -16.65 9.79 2.06
C GLU A 480 -16.59 9.49 3.57
N TYR A 481 -15.67 8.60 4.01
CA TYR A 481 -15.41 8.41 5.42
C TYR A 481 -14.46 9.48 6.00
N ILE A 482 -13.82 10.25 5.14
CA ILE A 482 -13.04 11.45 5.50
C ILE A 482 -13.99 12.66 5.52
N GLU A 483 -14.07 13.34 6.65
CA GLU A 483 -15.09 14.36 6.92
C GLU A 483 -15.03 15.55 5.97
N ASN A 484 -13.83 16.02 5.64
CA ASN A 484 -13.61 17.17 4.76
C ASN A 484 -13.39 16.80 3.29
N THR A 485 -13.88 15.65 2.84
CA THR A 485 -13.79 15.24 1.43
C THR A 485 -14.74 16.06 0.55
N LYS A 486 -14.23 16.51 -0.59
CA LYS A 486 -15.04 17.13 -1.65
C LYS A 486 -15.74 16.04 -2.47
N ILE A 487 -17.08 16.08 -2.52
CA ILE A 487 -17.89 15.18 -3.36
C ILE A 487 -18.74 16.02 -4.33
N PRO A 488 -18.66 15.82 -5.64
CA PRO A 488 -17.73 14.91 -6.36
C PRO A 488 -16.28 15.34 -6.22
N CYS A 489 -15.36 14.35 -6.28
CA CYS A 489 -13.92 14.59 -6.10
C CYS A 489 -13.29 15.22 -7.36
N ILE A 490 -13.72 16.42 -7.70
CA ILE A 490 -13.29 17.23 -8.85
C ILE A 490 -13.00 18.64 -8.35
N SER A 491 -11.90 19.24 -8.79
CA SER A 491 -11.59 20.64 -8.49
C SER A 491 -12.45 21.60 -9.31
N GLU A 492 -12.70 22.81 -8.79
CA GLU A 492 -13.39 23.88 -9.54
C GLU A 492 -12.48 24.62 -10.51
N GLY A 493 -11.18 24.38 -10.47
CA GLY A 493 -10.21 25.02 -11.33
C GLY A 493 -8.88 24.27 -11.40
N HIS A 494 -7.91 24.92 -12.03
CA HIS A 494 -6.57 24.37 -12.18
C HIS A 494 -5.72 24.59 -10.93
N PRO A 495 -4.74 23.68 -10.65
CA PRO A 495 -3.80 23.87 -9.56
C PRO A 495 -3.07 25.22 -9.63
N LYS A 496 -3.06 25.93 -8.52
CA LYS A 496 -2.19 27.09 -8.30
C LYS A 496 -0.82 26.71 -7.79
N ASN A 497 -0.72 25.57 -7.10
CA ASN A 497 0.52 25.09 -6.53
C ASN A 497 0.74 23.61 -6.84
N ILE A 498 1.95 23.30 -7.28
CA ILE A 498 2.47 21.94 -7.48
C ILE A 498 3.59 21.75 -6.46
N VAL A 499 3.41 20.80 -5.54
CA VAL A 499 4.37 20.52 -4.47
C VAL A 499 5.01 19.16 -4.70
N LEU A 500 6.31 19.14 -4.96
CA LEU A 500 7.11 17.92 -5.04
C LEU A 500 7.66 17.62 -3.65
N LEU A 501 7.11 16.59 -3.00
CA LEU A 501 7.53 16.17 -1.66
C LEU A 501 8.77 15.26 -1.74
N THR A 502 9.77 15.59 -0.97
CA THR A 502 10.92 14.72 -0.74
C THR A 502 11.12 14.49 0.76
N CYS A 503 11.87 13.45 1.11
CA CYS A 503 12.32 13.19 2.47
C CYS A 503 13.82 12.90 2.42
N ASP A 504 14.64 13.94 2.55
CA ASP A 504 16.09 13.82 2.49
C ASP A 504 16.66 13.41 3.84
N ALA A 505 17.17 12.18 3.94
CA ALA A 505 17.82 11.69 5.14
C ALA A 505 19.28 12.14 5.30
N ARG A 506 19.87 12.80 4.29
CA ARG A 506 21.20 13.41 4.39
C ARG A 506 21.16 14.78 5.05
N GLY A 507 19.99 15.43 5.07
CA GLY A 507 19.79 16.73 5.69
C GLY A 507 20.40 17.89 4.91
N VAL A 508 20.65 17.72 3.61
CA VAL A 508 21.32 18.71 2.76
C VAL A 508 20.37 19.44 1.82
N LEU A 509 19.16 18.94 1.57
CA LEU A 509 18.17 19.68 0.79
C LEU A 509 17.44 20.71 1.65
N PRO A 510 17.20 21.93 1.13
CA PRO A 510 16.41 22.94 1.82
C PRO A 510 15.00 22.43 2.16
N PRO A 511 14.41 22.85 3.29
CA PRO A 511 13.03 22.52 3.63
C PRO A 511 12.02 22.96 2.57
N ILE A 512 12.29 24.08 1.90
CA ILE A 512 11.47 24.61 0.80
C ILE A 512 12.32 25.26 -0.27
N SER A 513 11.97 25.04 -1.52
CA SER A 513 12.56 25.75 -2.68
C SER A 513 11.49 26.01 -3.73
N LYS A 514 11.54 27.15 -4.37
CA LYS A 514 10.75 27.46 -5.58
C LYS A 514 11.49 26.89 -6.79
N LEU A 515 10.78 26.25 -7.70
CA LEU A 515 11.36 25.61 -8.87
C LEU A 515 11.06 26.39 -10.14
N SER A 516 12.04 26.48 -11.06
CA SER A 516 11.80 26.84 -12.45
C SER A 516 11.03 25.72 -13.19
N PRO A 517 10.47 25.97 -14.38
CA PRO A 517 9.86 24.91 -15.20
C PRO A 517 10.82 23.76 -15.46
N GLU A 518 12.08 24.03 -15.81
CA GLU A 518 13.11 23.03 -16.11
C GLU A 518 13.48 22.25 -14.85
N GLN A 519 13.67 22.92 -13.71
CA GLN A 519 13.90 22.28 -12.42
C GLN A 519 12.71 21.42 -12.01
N THR A 520 11.49 21.86 -12.28
CA THR A 520 10.28 21.07 -12.02
C THR A 520 10.32 19.76 -12.81
N MET A 521 10.64 19.80 -14.10
CA MET A 521 10.80 18.61 -14.92
C MET A 521 11.91 17.70 -14.37
N TYR A 522 13.08 18.26 -14.05
CA TYR A 522 14.23 17.50 -13.53
C TYR A 522 13.90 16.77 -12.23
N HIS A 523 13.34 17.49 -11.25
CA HIS A 523 12.98 16.91 -9.95
C HIS A 523 11.78 15.96 -10.03
N PHE A 524 10.80 16.25 -10.87
CA PHE A 524 9.65 15.38 -11.13
C PHE A 524 10.09 14.05 -11.75
N ILE A 525 10.96 14.09 -12.78
CA ILE A 525 11.53 12.88 -13.38
C ILE A 525 12.39 12.12 -12.38
N SER A 526 13.18 12.81 -11.57
CA SER A 526 14.02 12.18 -10.56
C SER A 526 13.20 11.48 -9.47
N GLY A 527 12.14 12.11 -8.96
CA GLY A 527 11.26 11.55 -7.94
C GLY A 527 12.02 11.07 -6.72
N TYR A 528 12.89 11.94 -6.16
CA TYR A 528 13.81 11.59 -5.09
C TYR A 528 13.14 11.50 -3.72
N THR A 529 13.53 10.49 -2.96
CA THR A 529 13.32 10.40 -1.50
C THR A 529 14.39 9.51 -0.87
N SER A 530 14.45 9.48 0.46
CA SER A 530 15.20 8.46 1.20
C SER A 530 14.26 7.42 1.77
N LYS A 531 14.53 6.14 1.50
CA LYS A 531 13.91 5.02 2.23
C LYS A 531 14.58 4.92 3.59
N MET A 532 13.79 4.89 4.64
CA MET A 532 14.29 4.79 6.00
C MET A 532 14.57 3.33 6.40
N ALA A 533 15.45 3.14 7.37
CA ALA A 533 15.64 1.84 8.01
C ALA A 533 14.29 1.33 8.56
N GLY A 534 13.97 0.04 8.32
CA GLY A 534 12.71 -0.57 8.77
C GLY A 534 11.47 -0.25 7.92
N THR A 535 11.60 0.53 6.83
CA THR A 535 10.45 0.81 5.94
C THR A 535 10.22 -0.22 4.85
N GLU A 536 11.24 -1.01 4.53
CA GLU A 536 11.18 -2.15 3.61
C GLU A 536 12.15 -3.24 4.07
N GLN A 537 11.83 -4.49 3.80
CA GLN A 537 12.65 -5.64 4.20
C GLN A 537 14.08 -5.52 3.66
N GLY A 538 15.08 -5.57 4.55
CA GLY A 538 16.51 -5.47 4.22
C GLY A 538 17.10 -4.06 4.20
N ILE A 539 16.31 -3.01 4.48
CA ILE A 539 16.81 -1.64 4.62
C ILE A 539 17.21 -1.39 6.08
N THR A 540 18.50 -1.39 6.34
CA THR A 540 19.08 -1.17 7.68
C THR A 540 19.58 0.25 7.91
N GLU A 541 19.79 1.02 6.83
CA GLU A 541 20.23 2.42 6.85
C GLU A 541 19.44 3.23 5.81
N PRO A 542 19.29 4.56 5.98
CA PRO A 542 18.63 5.40 5.01
C PRO A 542 19.29 5.35 3.64
N GLN A 543 18.53 5.02 2.59
CA GLN A 543 19.02 4.90 1.23
C GLN A 543 18.32 5.88 0.29
N ALA A 544 19.11 6.59 -0.53
CA ALA A 544 18.57 7.41 -1.61
C ALA A 544 17.81 6.53 -2.61
N THR A 545 16.60 6.93 -2.94
CA THR A 545 15.71 6.23 -3.86
C THR A 545 15.15 7.20 -4.88
N PHE A 546 15.10 6.78 -6.12
CA PHE A 546 14.56 7.55 -7.24
C PHE A 546 13.43 6.76 -7.89
N SER A 547 12.30 7.44 -8.12
CA SER A 547 11.12 6.86 -8.76
C SER A 547 10.53 7.87 -9.74
N SER A 548 10.74 7.65 -11.01
CA SER A 548 10.35 8.58 -12.07
C SER A 548 8.92 9.05 -11.93
N CYS A 549 8.72 10.36 -12.00
CA CYS A 549 7.42 11.02 -11.83
C CYS A 549 6.71 10.65 -10.51
N PHE A 550 7.47 10.20 -9.49
CA PHE A 550 6.98 9.59 -8.23
C PHE A 550 6.10 8.35 -8.46
N ALA A 551 6.08 7.80 -9.67
CA ALA A 551 5.13 6.81 -10.14
C ALA A 551 5.77 5.64 -10.92
N GLN A 552 7.09 5.49 -10.90
CA GLN A 552 7.82 4.57 -11.79
C GLN A 552 7.18 3.18 -11.98
N PRO A 553 6.68 2.48 -10.95
CA PRO A 553 6.08 1.15 -11.13
C PRO A 553 4.78 1.15 -11.95
N PHE A 554 4.15 2.31 -12.14
CA PHE A 554 2.84 2.48 -12.80
C PHE A 554 2.92 3.09 -14.19
N LEU A 555 4.05 3.75 -14.51
CA LEU A 555 4.22 4.42 -15.80
C LEU A 555 4.12 3.42 -16.94
N ALA A 556 3.22 3.68 -17.88
CA ALA A 556 3.11 2.92 -19.12
C ALA A 556 3.96 3.52 -20.23
N LEU A 557 4.06 4.84 -20.31
CA LEU A 557 4.81 5.61 -21.30
C LEU A 557 6.15 6.08 -20.72
N HIS A 558 7.03 6.59 -21.60
CA HIS A 558 8.30 7.15 -21.18
C HIS A 558 8.12 8.34 -20.20
N PRO A 559 8.87 8.44 -19.09
CA PRO A 559 8.70 9.50 -18.06
C PRO A 559 8.72 10.91 -18.62
N MET A 560 9.53 11.17 -19.65
CA MET A 560 9.61 12.49 -20.28
C MET A 560 8.29 12.94 -20.88
N ARG A 561 7.39 12.03 -21.33
CA ARG A 561 6.07 12.41 -21.85
C ARG A 561 5.22 13.06 -20.75
N TYR A 562 5.17 12.46 -19.57
CA TYR A 562 4.43 13.02 -18.43
C TYR A 562 5.05 14.33 -17.92
N ALA A 563 6.37 14.41 -17.91
CA ALA A 563 7.07 15.63 -17.46
C ALA A 563 6.82 16.82 -18.41
N LYS A 564 6.80 16.59 -19.72
CA LYS A 564 6.44 17.61 -20.73
C LYS A 564 5.00 18.06 -20.55
N MET A 565 4.05 17.13 -20.42
CA MET A 565 2.64 17.45 -20.16
C MET A 565 2.46 18.25 -18.85
N LEU A 566 3.21 17.92 -17.79
CA LEU A 566 3.18 18.68 -16.53
C LEU A 566 3.71 20.10 -16.72
N ALA A 567 4.84 20.25 -17.40
CA ALA A 567 5.43 21.56 -17.65
C ALA A 567 4.53 22.47 -18.51
N GLU A 568 3.91 21.90 -19.56
CA GLU A 568 2.94 22.58 -20.42
C GLU A 568 1.73 23.09 -19.60
N LYS A 569 1.16 22.24 -18.74
CA LYS A 569 0.03 22.63 -17.87
C LYS A 569 0.43 23.67 -16.82
N ILE A 570 1.61 23.56 -16.21
CA ILE A 570 2.13 24.56 -15.27
C ILE A 570 2.26 25.92 -15.99
N GLN A 571 2.84 25.93 -17.19
CA GLN A 571 3.01 27.16 -17.99
C GLN A 571 1.66 27.74 -18.42
N GLN A 572 0.76 26.88 -18.93
CA GLN A 572 -0.56 27.30 -19.42
C GLN A 572 -1.42 27.94 -18.33
N HIS A 573 -1.37 27.40 -17.11
CA HIS A 573 -2.23 27.84 -16.00
C HIS A 573 -1.51 28.71 -14.97
N GLY A 574 -0.22 29.01 -15.16
CA GLY A 574 0.56 29.85 -14.27
C GLY A 574 0.74 29.29 -12.86
N ALA A 575 0.81 27.96 -12.73
CA ALA A 575 0.98 27.32 -11.44
C ALA A 575 2.42 27.52 -10.89
N ASN A 576 2.56 27.71 -9.58
CA ASN A 576 3.85 27.70 -8.91
C ASN A 576 4.29 26.26 -8.63
N ALA A 577 5.58 25.98 -8.80
CA ALA A 577 6.15 24.69 -8.46
C ALA A 577 7.14 24.80 -7.29
N TRP A 578 7.05 23.86 -6.36
CA TRP A 578 7.78 23.85 -5.10
C TRP A 578 8.42 22.48 -4.86
N LEU A 579 9.65 22.48 -4.33
CA LEU A 579 10.27 21.30 -3.74
C LEU A 579 10.20 21.42 -2.22
N LEU A 580 9.40 20.57 -1.56
CA LEU A 580 9.19 20.58 -0.11
C LEU A 580 9.86 19.34 0.51
N ASN A 581 10.87 19.58 1.34
CA ASN A 581 11.63 18.53 2.01
C ASN A 581 11.11 18.31 3.44
N THR A 582 10.51 17.16 3.69
CA THR A 582 10.02 16.72 5.02
C THR A 582 11.03 15.87 5.78
N GLY A 583 12.26 15.81 5.28
CA GLY A 583 13.35 14.98 5.79
C GLY A 583 14.06 15.58 7.01
N TRP A 584 15.36 15.44 7.05
CA TRP A 584 16.21 15.87 8.18
C TRP A 584 16.73 17.28 7.99
N VAL A 585 16.98 17.93 9.11
CA VAL A 585 17.53 19.29 9.20
C VAL A 585 18.66 19.33 10.23
N GLY A 586 19.60 20.23 10.03
CA GLY A 586 20.76 20.43 10.89
C GLY A 586 21.89 19.41 10.69
N ALA A 587 21.57 18.20 10.27
CA ALA A 587 22.48 17.12 9.91
C ALA A 587 21.71 15.98 9.24
N GLY A 588 22.40 14.93 8.79
CA GLY A 588 21.79 13.70 8.31
C GLY A 588 21.21 12.84 9.45
N ALA A 589 20.32 11.91 9.09
CA ALA A 589 19.63 11.00 10.01
C ALA A 589 20.59 10.19 10.92
N THR A 590 21.75 9.80 10.40
CA THR A 590 22.77 9.03 11.12
C THR A 590 23.88 9.89 11.73
N THR A 591 23.90 11.21 11.47
CA THR A 591 24.97 12.12 11.88
C THR A 591 24.52 13.20 12.87
N GLY A 592 23.37 12.99 13.53
CA GLY A 592 22.85 13.86 14.58
C GLY A 592 21.72 14.80 14.17
N GLY A 593 21.26 14.71 12.92
CA GLY A 593 20.10 15.48 12.44
C GLY A 593 18.77 15.10 13.09
N LYS A 594 17.80 15.99 13.02
CA LYS A 594 16.43 15.76 13.45
C LYS A 594 15.51 15.88 12.26
N ARG A 595 14.46 15.05 12.22
CA ARG A 595 13.43 15.20 11.18
C ARG A 595 12.77 16.58 11.32
N CYS A 596 12.53 17.25 10.19
CA CYS A 596 11.86 18.55 10.17
C CYS A 596 10.52 18.44 10.91
N PRO A 597 10.29 19.25 11.96
CA PRO A 597 9.04 19.20 12.72
C PRO A 597 7.83 19.52 11.83
N LEU A 598 6.78 18.69 11.93
CA LEU A 598 5.56 18.85 11.12
C LEU A 598 4.96 20.26 11.19
N LYS A 599 5.06 20.93 12.34
CA LYS A 599 4.61 22.32 12.50
C LYS A 599 5.28 23.29 11.52
N TYR A 600 6.57 23.11 11.21
CA TYR A 600 7.28 23.95 10.24
C TYR A 600 6.88 23.62 8.80
N THR A 601 6.71 22.32 8.50
CA THR A 601 6.20 21.91 7.18
C THR A 601 4.80 22.45 6.92
N ARG A 602 3.90 22.44 7.93
CA ARG A 602 2.57 23.06 7.81
C ARG A 602 2.63 24.56 7.67
N ALA A 603 3.51 25.25 8.43
CA ALA A 603 3.71 26.70 8.29
C ALA A 603 4.20 27.10 6.88
N ILE A 604 5.09 26.28 6.29
CA ILE A 604 5.54 26.47 4.90
C ILE A 604 4.36 26.31 3.93
N LEU A 605 3.51 25.29 4.12
CA LEU A 605 2.33 25.09 3.29
C LEU A 605 1.32 26.23 3.45
N ASP A 606 1.07 26.70 4.67
CA ASP A 606 0.21 27.87 4.91
C ASP A 606 0.74 29.09 4.14
N ALA A 607 2.06 29.32 4.14
CA ALA A 607 2.70 30.42 3.42
C ALA A 607 2.70 30.24 1.88
N ILE A 608 2.68 28.99 1.38
CA ILE A 608 2.45 28.70 -0.04
C ILE A 608 1.00 29.03 -0.41
N HIS A 609 0.03 28.57 0.38
CA HIS A 609 -1.39 28.75 0.14
C HIS A 609 -1.85 30.21 0.25
N SER A 610 -1.28 30.98 1.19
CA SER A 610 -1.55 32.41 1.31
C SER A 610 -0.90 33.24 0.18
N GLY A 611 0.07 32.67 -0.53
CA GLY A 611 0.86 33.36 -1.54
C GLY A 611 2.00 34.22 -0.96
N GLU A 612 2.22 34.21 0.34
CA GLU A 612 3.30 34.98 0.98
C GLU A 612 4.67 34.60 0.44
N LEU A 613 4.93 33.27 0.27
CA LEU A 613 6.19 32.80 -0.29
C LEU A 613 6.42 33.24 -1.76
N ALA A 614 5.38 33.59 -2.50
CA ALA A 614 5.58 34.10 -3.87
C ALA A 614 6.28 35.46 -3.93
N ASN A 615 6.23 36.23 -2.84
CA ASN A 615 6.64 37.65 -2.76
C ASN A 615 7.84 37.92 -1.85
N VAL A 616 8.49 36.90 -1.28
CA VAL A 616 9.69 37.06 -0.46
C VAL A 616 10.96 37.11 -1.31
N GLU A 617 12.07 37.53 -0.70
CA GLU A 617 13.38 37.46 -1.34
C GLU A 617 13.92 36.01 -1.31
N TYR A 618 14.60 35.63 -2.40
CA TYR A 618 15.21 34.34 -2.55
C TYR A 618 16.74 34.43 -2.58
N GLU A 619 17.40 33.36 -2.11
CA GLU A 619 18.83 33.12 -2.33
C GLU A 619 18.99 31.83 -3.15
N THR A 620 20.08 31.74 -3.92
CA THR A 620 20.40 30.56 -4.72
C THR A 620 21.17 29.56 -3.87
N TYR A 621 20.69 28.31 -3.81
CA TYR A 621 21.40 27.19 -3.22
C TYR A 621 22.33 26.56 -4.26
N GLU A 622 23.61 26.94 -4.23
CA GLU A 622 24.57 26.82 -5.33
C GLU A 622 24.62 25.45 -6.03
N THR A 623 24.81 24.35 -5.27
CA THR A 623 25.05 23.02 -5.89
C THR A 623 23.83 22.52 -6.69
N PHE A 624 22.62 22.83 -6.22
CA PHE A 624 21.37 22.41 -6.85
C PHE A 624 20.69 23.52 -7.66
N GLY A 625 21.22 24.73 -7.64
CA GLY A 625 20.62 25.89 -8.31
C GLY A 625 19.23 26.27 -7.80
N LEU A 626 18.82 25.75 -6.64
CA LEU A 626 17.48 25.92 -6.11
C LEU A 626 17.27 27.33 -5.54
N SER A 627 16.09 27.93 -5.78
CA SER A 627 15.69 29.20 -5.19
C SER A 627 15.08 28.99 -3.81
N VAL A 628 15.83 29.34 -2.76
CA VAL A 628 15.46 29.19 -1.36
C VAL A 628 14.96 30.52 -0.80
N PRO A 629 13.76 30.61 -0.18
CA PRO A 629 13.30 31.85 0.43
C PRO A 629 14.18 32.21 1.63
N LYS A 630 14.53 33.49 1.77
CA LYS A 630 15.32 33.99 2.89
C LYS A 630 14.54 33.96 4.21
N THR A 631 13.23 34.11 4.13
CA THR A 631 12.30 34.11 5.27
C THR A 631 11.04 33.33 4.96
N CYS A 632 10.44 32.71 5.98
CA CYS A 632 9.14 32.05 5.91
C CYS A 632 8.40 32.27 7.23
N PRO A 633 7.12 32.71 7.23
CA PRO A 633 6.36 32.92 8.46
C PRO A 633 6.33 31.68 9.35
N ASN A 634 6.55 31.87 10.65
CA ASN A 634 6.56 30.83 11.68
C ASN A 634 7.60 29.70 11.49
N VAL A 635 8.60 29.91 10.65
CA VAL A 635 9.76 29.01 10.45
C VAL A 635 11.04 29.81 10.76
N PRO A 636 11.96 29.27 11.58
CA PRO A 636 13.25 29.92 11.82
C PRO A 636 14.05 30.06 10.50
N ASP A 637 14.53 31.26 10.21
CA ASP A 637 15.23 31.55 8.96
C ASP A 637 16.49 30.71 8.75
N GLU A 638 17.19 30.36 9.85
CA GLU A 638 18.37 29.50 9.80
C GLU A 638 18.06 28.07 9.32
N LEU A 639 16.82 27.59 9.48
CA LEU A 639 16.42 26.26 8.99
C LEU A 639 16.19 26.24 7.48
N LEU A 640 15.88 27.38 6.86
CA LEU A 640 15.55 27.43 5.43
C LEU A 640 16.75 27.09 4.55
N ASN A 641 17.97 27.42 5.00
CA ASN A 641 19.19 27.07 4.30
C ASN A 641 20.01 26.06 5.11
N PRO A 642 20.16 24.79 4.65
CA PRO A 642 20.88 23.74 5.37
C PRO A 642 22.31 24.10 5.73
N ALA A 643 23.00 24.92 4.91
CA ALA A 643 24.38 25.34 5.21
C ALA A 643 24.46 26.22 6.47
N LYS A 644 23.39 26.97 6.79
CA LYS A 644 23.34 27.85 7.97
C LYS A 644 22.99 27.09 9.25
N SER A 645 22.18 26.03 9.12
CA SER A 645 21.71 25.22 10.26
C SER A 645 22.56 23.98 10.53
N TRP A 646 23.60 23.72 9.70
CA TRP A 646 24.37 22.49 9.81
C TRP A 646 25.17 22.39 11.11
N ASN A 647 24.93 21.34 11.87
CA ASN A 647 25.61 21.02 13.14
C ASN A 647 26.01 19.55 13.23
N GLY A 648 25.99 18.85 12.10
CA GLY A 648 26.34 17.42 12.01
C GLY A 648 27.83 17.15 12.11
N THR A 649 28.18 15.91 12.39
CA THR A 649 29.57 15.42 12.46
C THR A 649 30.16 15.17 11.07
N ALA A 650 29.32 15.06 10.03
CA ALA A 650 29.77 14.87 8.65
C ALA A 650 30.11 16.21 7.97
N ASP A 651 30.99 16.16 6.96
CA ASP A 651 31.27 17.30 6.11
C ASP A 651 30.07 17.66 5.23
N PHE A 652 29.49 18.83 5.46
CA PHE A 652 28.33 19.34 4.73
C PHE A 652 28.53 19.33 3.20
N LYS A 653 29.62 19.90 2.74
CA LYS A 653 29.97 19.95 1.31
C LYS A 653 30.04 18.58 0.69
N GLY A 654 30.72 17.64 1.38
CA GLY A 654 30.85 16.26 0.93
C GLY A 654 29.49 15.54 0.82
N GLU A 655 28.56 15.78 1.75
CA GLU A 655 27.22 15.18 1.69
C GLU A 655 26.36 15.80 0.57
N VAL A 656 26.46 17.13 0.34
CA VAL A 656 25.81 17.82 -0.79
C VAL A 656 26.33 17.28 -2.12
N GLU A 657 27.65 17.15 -2.28
CA GLU A 657 28.28 16.60 -3.49
C GLU A 657 27.86 15.14 -3.76
N LYS A 658 27.78 14.31 -2.71
CA LYS A 658 27.34 12.91 -2.82
C LYS A 658 25.91 12.84 -3.33
N LEU A 659 24.99 13.65 -2.77
CA LEU A 659 23.62 13.67 -3.22
C LEU A 659 23.51 14.18 -4.66
N GLY A 660 24.21 15.26 -5.00
CA GLY A 660 24.25 15.80 -6.36
C GLY A 660 24.71 14.76 -7.40
N LYS A 661 25.76 13.98 -7.08
CA LYS A 661 26.22 12.88 -7.94
C LYS A 661 25.17 11.80 -8.14
N LEU A 662 24.41 11.44 -7.09
CA LEU A 662 23.32 10.46 -7.18
C LEU A 662 22.20 10.95 -8.10
N PHE A 663 21.83 12.23 -8.03
CA PHE A 663 20.86 12.85 -8.95
C PHE A 663 21.34 12.80 -10.41
N MET A 664 22.56 13.24 -10.66
CA MET A 664 23.17 13.22 -12.01
C MET A 664 23.22 11.79 -12.58
N GLU A 665 23.69 10.83 -11.78
CA GLU A 665 23.74 9.43 -12.22
C GLU A 665 22.36 8.85 -12.50
N ASN A 666 21.36 9.18 -11.66
CA ASN A 666 19.97 8.76 -11.93
C ASN A 666 19.41 9.39 -13.20
N PHE A 667 19.76 10.64 -13.51
CA PHE A 667 19.17 11.36 -14.63
C PHE A 667 19.70 10.90 -16.00
N LYS A 668 20.92 10.35 -16.08
CA LYS A 668 21.56 9.85 -17.32
C LYS A 668 20.66 8.99 -18.20
N LYS A 669 19.78 8.19 -17.59
CA LYS A 669 18.85 7.29 -18.30
C LYS A 669 17.68 8.00 -18.98
N TYR A 670 17.58 9.33 -18.88
CA TYR A 670 16.54 10.16 -19.49
C TYR A 670 17.10 11.26 -20.39
N GLU A 671 18.43 11.41 -20.46
CA GLU A 671 19.13 12.46 -21.21
C GLU A 671 18.86 12.37 -22.71
N ASP A 672 18.58 11.17 -23.24
CA ASP A 672 18.24 10.93 -24.64
C ASP A 672 16.97 11.66 -25.11
N GLN A 673 16.04 11.97 -24.20
CA GLN A 673 14.77 12.63 -24.50
C GLN A 673 14.61 13.98 -23.78
N ALA A 674 15.56 14.34 -22.90
CA ALA A 674 15.58 15.61 -22.19
C ALA A 674 16.18 16.73 -23.04
N THR A 675 15.64 17.95 -22.88
CA THR A 675 16.28 19.13 -23.47
C THR A 675 17.55 19.52 -22.69
N LYS A 676 18.43 20.27 -23.31
CA LYS A 676 19.68 20.75 -22.69
C LYS A 676 19.40 21.57 -21.43
N GLU A 677 18.39 22.42 -21.49
CA GLU A 677 17.97 23.30 -20.38
C GLU A 677 17.51 22.48 -19.17
N VAL A 678 16.78 21.36 -19.40
CA VAL A 678 16.36 20.45 -18.32
C VAL A 678 17.57 19.73 -17.71
N ILE A 679 18.53 19.25 -18.54
CA ILE A 679 19.75 18.61 -18.05
C ILE A 679 20.57 19.59 -17.21
N GLU A 680 20.76 20.83 -17.71
CA GLU A 680 21.51 21.90 -17.05
C GLU A 680 20.81 22.46 -15.80
N SER A 681 19.52 22.21 -15.60
CA SER A 681 18.78 22.61 -14.38
C SER A 681 19.01 21.69 -13.20
N GLY A 682 19.71 20.58 -13.39
CA GLY A 682 20.10 19.64 -12.34
C GLY A 682 21.27 20.12 -11.47
N PRO A 683 21.72 19.30 -10.51
CA PRO A 683 22.87 19.65 -9.65
C PRO A 683 24.17 19.79 -10.42
N HIS A 684 24.95 20.82 -10.09
CA HIS A 684 26.28 21.05 -10.60
C HIS A 684 27.33 20.63 -9.56
N VAL A 685 27.96 19.47 -9.76
CA VAL A 685 29.04 18.98 -8.90
C VAL A 685 30.35 19.08 -9.68
N CYS A 686 31.33 19.83 -9.16
CA CYS A 686 32.64 19.93 -9.77
C CYS A 686 33.31 18.54 -9.85
N CYS A 687 33.57 18.07 -11.07
CA CYS A 687 34.27 16.81 -11.32
C CYS A 687 35.80 16.92 -11.10
N CYS A 688 36.30 17.98 -10.46
CA CYS A 688 37.74 18.07 -10.17
C CYS A 688 38.13 17.06 -9.08
N PRO A 689 39.04 16.09 -9.36
CA PRO A 689 39.61 15.27 -8.31
C PRO A 689 40.37 16.22 -7.36
N LYS A 690 40.12 16.11 -6.05
CA LYS A 690 40.95 16.74 -5.04
C LYS A 690 42.38 16.16 -5.21
N HIS A 691 43.31 16.97 -5.70
CA HIS A 691 44.77 16.69 -5.63
C HIS A 691 45.28 16.70 -4.20
#